data_88d535089e54cf1d242ed0bca05a3ba3
#
_entry.id   88d535089e54cf1d242ed0bca05a3ba3
#
_cell.length_a   1.000
_cell.length_b   1.000
_cell.length_c   1.000
_cell.angle_alpha   90.00
_cell.angle_beta   90.00
_cell.angle_gamma   90.00
#
_symmetry.space_group_name_H-M   'P 1'
#
loop_
_entity.id
_entity.type
_entity.pdbx_description
1 polymer ?
#
loop_
_entity_poly.entity_id
_entity_poly.type
_entity_poly.pdbx_seq_one_letter_code
_entity_poly.pdbx_strand_id
1 'polypeptide(L)'
;MKNIQRLSPNAGGALAMRRVAAFAIIFAMATLTVASGAQKQTGPATPVQKRAAKLVPKPSSEGGPVTLPPSLPPAQLTQADLETFFDGLVPLQIERDDIAGAVVAVVHDGKVIFAKGYGYADLAKKKPVSAEDTLFRCGSISKLFTWTAVMQLVEQGKINLDTDVNQYLDFKVPEPFGKPITMRDLMTHTPGFEETIRDLITVDQKNIPSLRDYLVNHQPKEIFPPGTTGAYSNYGATLAGYIVQRVSGEPFDDYIEQHIFGPLGMTHATFRQPLPKDLQPLMSQGYERASGGAKKFEIVTPFPAGSVAISAMDITHFMTAQLHDGTYNGAQILKPETVKLMHTRQYAPDPRVHGMCLGFYEETRNGHRIIGHGGDTEYFHSDLHLILDADTGLFVSYNSVGRGDVAPRGPLFEKFLDRYFPYTPPAANPLASAEADARAVSGPYIASRRSETTIFKLFSIMNEAAVSPGKDGSLVLGGSKGINGQPTEWHEVAPQVWQDSSDAQNRIVFAKNSGGQWQIALGFPAEVLQQVSWYESKNFIQLSVIFILAVFALTLILWPVAALARRHYGRPIGMDSRQRRARCWARTVCALNLAFWSLFLGTVIYGAGHLGVLSQSLNPWLRFVQAIGWLGIVATVIAILKFLRLRGASGRWWWSKIHEILIVFACLLSVWVVWFTHMLSFSLRY
;
A
#
# COMPACT_ATOMS: atom_id res chain seq x y z
N MET A 1 16.77 -10.62 -55.91
CA MET A 1 15.83 -9.50 -55.99
C MET A 1 14.98 -9.58 -54.73
N LYS A 2 15.37 -8.89 -53.74
CA LYS A 2 14.89 -7.65 -53.12
C LYS A 2 13.42 -7.70 -52.69
N ASN A 3 13.17 -7.84 -51.41
CA ASN A 3 12.43 -6.81 -50.68
C ASN A 3 12.64 -6.98 -49.16
N ILE A 4 13.38 -6.04 -48.60
CA ILE A 4 13.57 -5.81 -47.17
C ILE A 4 12.41 -4.89 -46.77
N GLN A 5 11.48 -5.38 -45.93
CA GLN A 5 10.56 -4.51 -45.22
C GLN A 5 11.17 -4.18 -43.85
N ARG A 6 11.53 -2.88 -43.73
CA ARG A 6 11.90 -2.27 -42.44
C ARG A 6 10.67 -2.17 -41.55
N LEU A 7 10.70 -2.83 -40.42
CA LEU A 7 9.79 -2.58 -39.30
C LEU A 7 10.36 -1.36 -38.52
N SER A 8 9.57 -0.30 -38.47
CA SER A 8 9.86 0.89 -37.66
C SER A 8 9.49 0.58 -36.21
N PRO A 9 10.35 0.84 -35.20
CA PRO A 9 9.98 0.81 -33.81
C PRO A 9 9.40 2.17 -33.39
N ASN A 10 8.45 2.15 -32.44
CA ASN A 10 7.96 3.29 -31.66
C ASN A 10 6.74 4.08 -32.14
N ALA A 11 5.61 3.41 -32.39
CA ALA A 11 4.33 4.12 -32.41
C ALA A 11 3.62 4.15 -31.02
N GLY A 12 3.92 3.22 -30.14
CA GLY A 12 3.28 3.12 -28.82
C GLY A 12 3.77 4.18 -27.81
N GLY A 13 5.07 4.46 -27.78
CA GLY A 13 5.65 5.41 -26.83
C GLY A 13 5.28 6.87 -27.09
N ALA A 14 5.16 7.25 -28.37
CA ALA A 14 4.78 8.62 -28.75
C ALA A 14 3.30 8.92 -28.43
N LEU A 15 2.42 7.93 -28.47
CA LEU A 15 0.99 8.09 -28.13
C LEU A 15 0.79 8.19 -26.62
N ALA A 16 1.55 7.44 -25.82
CA ALA A 16 1.58 7.54 -24.37
C ALA A 16 2.11 8.90 -23.90
N MET A 17 3.21 9.39 -24.48
CA MET A 17 3.75 10.72 -24.17
C MET A 17 2.80 11.86 -24.54
N ARG A 18 2.05 11.78 -25.65
CA ARG A 18 1.03 12.78 -26.02
C ARG A 18 -0.13 12.81 -25.04
N ARG A 19 -0.53 11.66 -24.50
CA ARG A 19 -1.60 11.58 -23.48
C ARG A 19 -1.15 12.12 -22.12
N VAL A 20 0.07 11.85 -21.70
CA VAL A 20 0.64 12.40 -20.45
C VAL A 20 0.82 13.92 -20.54
N ALA A 21 1.28 14.46 -21.66
CA ALA A 21 1.38 15.91 -21.86
C ALA A 21 0.00 16.61 -21.88
N ALA A 22 -1.02 15.99 -22.49
CA ALA A 22 -2.39 16.50 -22.46
C ALA A 22 -2.99 16.47 -21.05
N PHE A 23 -2.68 15.43 -20.25
CA PHE A 23 -3.14 15.30 -18.86
C PHE A 23 -2.47 16.30 -17.92
N ALA A 24 -1.18 16.60 -18.13
CA ALA A 24 -0.47 17.64 -17.37
C ALA A 24 -1.04 19.05 -17.59
N ILE A 25 -1.53 19.35 -18.79
CA ILE A 25 -2.19 20.62 -19.11
C ILE A 25 -3.59 20.67 -18.46
N ILE A 26 -4.34 19.57 -18.47
CA ILE A 26 -5.66 19.46 -17.82
C ILE A 26 -5.51 19.53 -16.30
N PHE A 27 -4.46 18.94 -15.71
CA PHE A 27 -4.20 19.01 -14.27
C PHE A 27 -3.80 20.42 -13.80
N ALA A 28 -3.00 21.15 -14.58
CA ALA A 28 -2.72 22.57 -14.31
C ALA A 28 -3.98 23.44 -14.32
N MET A 29 -5.00 23.06 -15.09
CA MET A 29 -6.33 23.70 -15.05
C MET A 29 -7.20 23.19 -13.89
N ALA A 30 -7.11 21.91 -13.54
CA ALA A 30 -7.90 21.31 -12.46
C ALA A 30 -7.43 21.75 -11.06
N THR A 31 -6.15 22.02 -10.84
CA THR A 31 -5.65 22.58 -9.57
C THR A 31 -6.12 24.01 -9.33
N LEU A 32 -6.53 24.74 -10.37
CA LEU A 32 -7.17 26.05 -10.24
C LEU A 32 -8.67 25.92 -9.83
N THR A 33 -9.31 24.77 -10.07
CA THR A 33 -10.70 24.52 -9.70
C THR A 33 -10.87 23.93 -8.31
N VAL A 34 -9.89 23.24 -7.75
CA VAL A 34 -9.97 22.66 -6.39
C VAL A 34 -9.82 23.74 -5.30
N ALA A 35 -9.18 24.87 -5.60
CA ALA A 35 -9.10 26.01 -4.66
C ALA A 35 -10.39 26.83 -4.54
N SER A 36 -11.40 26.57 -5.39
CA SER A 36 -12.71 27.27 -5.40
C SER A 36 -13.89 26.42 -4.93
N GLY A 37 -13.67 25.18 -4.48
CA GLY A 37 -14.69 24.19 -4.11
C GLY A 37 -15.28 24.32 -2.71
N ALA A 38 -15.02 25.37 -1.96
CA ALA A 38 -15.63 25.64 -0.65
C ALA A 38 -16.79 26.65 -0.75
N GLN A 39 -17.57 26.63 -1.83
CA GLN A 39 -18.81 27.40 -1.92
C GLN A 39 -20.02 26.47 -1.81
N LYS A 40 -20.85 26.74 -0.78
CA LYS A 40 -22.18 26.19 -0.62
C LYS A 40 -22.96 26.24 -1.95
N GLN A 41 -23.29 25.09 -2.51
CA GLN A 41 -24.30 25.02 -3.57
C GLN A 41 -25.67 25.37 -2.96
N THR A 42 -26.10 26.58 -3.15
CA THR A 42 -27.52 26.96 -3.12
C THR A 42 -28.00 27.02 -4.57
N GLY A 43 -28.42 25.87 -5.09
CA GLY A 43 -29.25 25.83 -6.32
C GLY A 43 -30.72 25.84 -5.95
N PRO A 44 -31.63 26.39 -6.81
CA PRO A 44 -33.04 26.44 -6.51
C PRO A 44 -33.66 25.05 -6.45
N ALA A 45 -34.25 24.73 -5.30
CA ALA A 45 -34.96 23.48 -5.08
C ALA A 45 -36.18 23.39 -6.00
N THR A 46 -36.21 22.45 -6.91
CA THR A 46 -37.43 21.99 -7.59
C THR A 46 -38.36 21.36 -6.54
N PRO A 47 -39.64 21.66 -6.52
CA PRO A 47 -40.54 21.13 -5.48
C PRO A 47 -40.75 19.64 -5.70
N VAL A 48 -40.12 18.80 -4.90
CA VAL A 48 -40.45 17.39 -4.73
C VAL A 48 -41.73 17.34 -3.89
N GLN A 49 -42.76 16.76 -4.44
CA GLN A 49 -44.07 16.58 -3.81
C GLN A 49 -43.89 15.91 -2.42
N LYS A 50 -44.39 16.61 -1.40
CA LYS A 50 -44.61 16.09 -0.05
C LYS A 50 -45.64 14.97 -0.06
N ARG A 51 -45.20 13.72 -0.27
CA ARG A 51 -45.96 12.53 0.09
C ARG A 51 -45.03 11.51 0.74
N ALA A 52 -45.40 11.14 1.97
CA ALA A 52 -44.74 10.15 2.83
C ALA A 52 -43.88 10.69 3.97
N ALA A 53 -44.36 11.70 4.67
CA ALA A 53 -43.82 12.05 5.99
C ALA A 53 -44.88 11.77 7.06
N LYS A 54 -45.30 10.52 7.15
CA LYS A 54 -46.11 10.03 8.30
C LYS A 54 -45.73 8.56 8.52
N LEU A 55 -44.72 8.33 9.25
CA LEU A 55 -44.42 7.12 10.00
C LEU A 55 -42.94 7.14 10.51
N VAL A 56 -42.57 8.26 11.15
CA VAL A 56 -41.44 8.23 12.07
C VAL A 56 -42.09 8.27 13.46
N PRO A 57 -42.03 7.20 14.26
CA PRO A 57 -42.41 7.27 15.66
C PRO A 57 -41.57 8.35 16.35
N LYS A 58 -42.25 9.26 17.05
CA LYS A 58 -41.60 10.22 17.93
C LYS A 58 -40.76 9.43 18.94
N PRO A 59 -39.45 9.73 19.15
CA PRO A 59 -38.70 9.06 20.17
C PRO A 59 -39.42 9.27 21.52
N SER A 60 -39.89 8.18 22.13
CA SER A 60 -40.39 8.23 23.50
C SER A 60 -39.17 8.47 24.42
N SER A 61 -39.20 9.50 25.20
CA SER A 61 -38.17 9.86 26.20
C SER A 61 -38.11 8.92 27.42
N GLU A 62 -38.59 7.71 27.29
CA GLU A 62 -38.53 6.66 28.32
C GLU A 62 -37.84 5.42 27.73
N GLY A 63 -36.56 5.55 27.38
CA GLY A 63 -35.68 4.43 27.11
C GLY A 63 -34.97 4.05 28.40
N GLY A 64 -35.50 3.07 29.13
CA GLY A 64 -34.68 2.33 30.08
C GLY A 64 -33.48 1.72 29.37
N PRO A 65 -32.43 1.28 30.09
CA PRO A 65 -31.25 0.71 29.49
C PRO A 65 -31.66 -0.39 28.50
N VAL A 66 -31.28 -0.24 27.22
CA VAL A 66 -31.48 -1.30 26.24
C VAL A 66 -30.63 -2.48 26.70
N THR A 67 -31.26 -3.43 27.38
CA THR A 67 -30.63 -4.73 27.58
C THR A 67 -30.50 -5.36 26.21
N LEU A 68 -29.26 -5.42 25.70
CA LEU A 68 -28.95 -6.22 24.55
C LEU A 68 -29.48 -7.64 24.80
N PRO A 69 -30.14 -8.27 23.81
CA PRO A 69 -30.54 -9.67 23.99
C PRO A 69 -29.28 -10.49 24.33
N PRO A 70 -29.43 -11.53 25.19
CA PRO A 70 -28.32 -12.42 25.50
C PRO A 70 -27.67 -12.86 24.15
N SER A 71 -26.34 -12.86 24.09
CA SER A 71 -25.62 -13.35 22.95
C SER A 71 -26.21 -14.69 22.52
N LEU A 72 -26.60 -14.80 21.25
CA LEU A 72 -27.03 -16.08 20.70
C LEU A 72 -25.95 -17.12 21.02
N PRO A 73 -26.31 -18.36 21.38
CA PRO A 73 -25.32 -19.41 21.55
C PRO A 73 -24.51 -19.54 20.26
N PRO A 74 -23.20 -19.87 20.32
CA PRO A 74 -22.39 -20.04 19.17
C PRO A 74 -23.07 -21.02 18.20
N ALA A 75 -23.10 -20.65 16.91
CA ALA A 75 -23.58 -21.57 15.89
C ALA A 75 -22.60 -22.75 15.81
N GLN A 76 -23.13 -23.94 15.51
CA GLN A 76 -22.26 -25.09 15.29
C GLN A 76 -21.54 -24.97 13.96
N LEU A 77 -20.25 -25.24 13.93
CA LEU A 77 -19.42 -25.32 12.73
C LEU A 77 -19.79 -26.58 11.93
N THR A 78 -20.91 -26.53 11.22
CA THR A 78 -21.36 -27.63 10.33
C THR A 78 -21.37 -27.16 8.88
N GLN A 79 -21.21 -28.10 7.94
CA GLN A 79 -21.26 -27.80 6.52
C GLN A 79 -22.54 -27.05 6.14
N ALA A 80 -23.70 -27.50 6.62
CA ALA A 80 -25.00 -26.92 6.29
C ALA A 80 -25.14 -25.46 6.80
N ASP A 81 -24.64 -25.17 8.00
CA ASP A 81 -24.70 -23.84 8.55
C ASP A 81 -23.71 -22.88 7.85
N LEU A 82 -22.49 -23.37 7.55
CA LEU A 82 -21.50 -22.63 6.77
C LEU A 82 -22.01 -22.31 5.37
N GLU A 83 -22.66 -23.29 4.70
CA GLU A 83 -23.27 -23.04 3.39
C GLU A 83 -24.34 -21.96 3.47
N THR A 84 -25.23 -22.04 4.44
CA THR A 84 -26.26 -21.02 4.68
C THR A 84 -25.65 -19.64 4.92
N PHE A 85 -24.62 -19.59 5.76
CA PHE A 85 -23.95 -18.34 6.13
C PHE A 85 -23.24 -17.69 4.94
N PHE A 86 -22.39 -18.44 4.23
CA PHE A 86 -21.64 -17.89 3.10
C PHE A 86 -22.52 -17.63 1.88
N ASP A 87 -23.54 -18.44 1.62
CA ASP A 87 -24.53 -18.20 0.54
C ASP A 87 -25.38 -16.95 0.78
N GLY A 88 -25.59 -16.58 2.04
CA GLY A 88 -26.22 -15.31 2.40
C GLY A 88 -25.31 -14.09 2.32
N LEU A 89 -23.99 -14.27 2.49
CA LEU A 89 -23.05 -13.15 2.63
C LEU A 89 -22.26 -12.87 1.34
N VAL A 90 -21.62 -13.89 0.75
CA VAL A 90 -20.66 -13.69 -0.35
C VAL A 90 -21.33 -13.18 -1.64
N PRO A 91 -22.50 -13.67 -2.07
CA PRO A 91 -23.19 -13.12 -3.24
C PRO A 91 -23.56 -11.63 -3.08
N LEU A 92 -23.98 -11.21 -1.87
CA LEU A 92 -24.27 -9.81 -1.58
C LEU A 92 -23.00 -8.92 -1.66
N GLN A 93 -21.86 -9.43 -1.19
CA GLN A 93 -20.58 -8.72 -1.32
C GLN A 93 -20.18 -8.58 -2.80
N ILE A 94 -20.28 -9.67 -3.57
CA ILE A 94 -19.94 -9.68 -5.00
C ILE A 94 -20.79 -8.65 -5.77
N GLU A 95 -22.09 -8.62 -5.54
CA GLU A 95 -23.02 -7.70 -6.23
C GLU A 95 -22.78 -6.25 -5.80
N ARG A 96 -22.75 -5.98 -4.50
CA ARG A 96 -22.55 -4.65 -3.95
C ARG A 96 -21.24 -4.02 -4.40
N ASP A 97 -20.17 -4.79 -4.36
CA ASP A 97 -18.82 -4.28 -4.59
C ASP A 97 -18.35 -4.47 -6.04
N ASP A 98 -19.21 -4.93 -6.96
CA ASP A 98 -18.91 -5.11 -8.39
C ASP A 98 -17.71 -6.06 -8.60
N ILE A 99 -17.73 -7.21 -7.91
CA ILE A 99 -16.70 -8.25 -7.92
C ILE A 99 -17.13 -9.38 -8.86
N ALA A 100 -16.20 -9.93 -9.64
CA ALA A 100 -16.51 -10.97 -10.63
C ALA A 100 -16.69 -12.36 -9.99
N GLY A 101 -15.84 -12.71 -9.04
CA GLY A 101 -15.89 -14.00 -8.36
C GLY A 101 -15.08 -14.05 -7.09
N ALA A 102 -15.41 -15.05 -6.28
CA ALA A 102 -14.74 -15.33 -5.00
C ALA A 102 -14.70 -16.84 -4.75
N VAL A 103 -13.81 -17.26 -3.87
CA VAL A 103 -13.76 -18.61 -3.34
C VAL A 103 -13.55 -18.57 -1.83
N VAL A 104 -14.22 -19.46 -1.10
CA VAL A 104 -14.10 -19.60 0.35
C VAL A 104 -13.87 -21.07 0.68
N ALA A 105 -12.96 -21.35 1.63
CA ALA A 105 -12.76 -22.68 2.18
C ALA A 105 -12.57 -22.62 3.69
N VAL A 106 -13.10 -23.64 4.41
CA VAL A 106 -12.97 -23.80 5.86
C VAL A 106 -12.52 -25.22 6.16
N VAL A 107 -11.46 -25.31 6.97
CA VAL A 107 -11.00 -26.58 7.56
C VAL A 107 -11.32 -26.55 9.06
N HIS A 108 -11.68 -27.69 9.61
CA HIS A 108 -11.93 -27.88 11.03
C HIS A 108 -11.68 -29.33 11.44
N ASP A 109 -11.00 -29.57 12.56
CA ASP A 109 -10.60 -30.90 13.03
C ASP A 109 -9.96 -31.76 11.93
N GLY A 110 -9.01 -31.16 11.17
CA GLY A 110 -8.27 -31.81 10.09
C GLY A 110 -9.08 -32.13 8.85
N LYS A 111 -10.30 -31.63 8.70
CA LYS A 111 -11.18 -31.89 7.55
C LYS A 111 -11.61 -30.62 6.86
N VAL A 112 -11.73 -30.67 5.54
CA VAL A 112 -12.43 -29.64 4.80
C VAL A 112 -13.92 -29.78 5.04
N ILE A 113 -14.49 -28.85 5.81
CA ILE A 113 -15.92 -28.85 6.14
C ILE A 113 -16.75 -27.95 5.24
N PHE A 114 -16.08 -27.07 4.47
CA PHE A 114 -16.70 -26.21 3.47
C PHE A 114 -15.67 -25.77 2.43
N ALA A 115 -16.03 -25.83 1.15
CA ALA A 115 -15.28 -25.21 0.06
C ALA A 115 -16.25 -24.88 -1.08
N LYS A 116 -16.35 -23.60 -1.47
CA LYS A 116 -17.30 -23.16 -2.50
C LYS A 116 -16.80 -21.95 -3.27
N GLY A 117 -17.01 -22.01 -4.60
CA GLY A 117 -16.80 -20.87 -5.50
C GLY A 117 -18.09 -20.08 -5.68
N TYR A 118 -17.95 -18.77 -5.87
CA TYR A 118 -19.04 -17.82 -6.10
C TYR A 118 -18.73 -16.96 -7.31
N GLY A 119 -19.74 -16.64 -8.10
CA GLY A 119 -19.57 -15.83 -9.30
C GLY A 119 -18.74 -16.53 -10.40
N TYR A 120 -17.90 -15.77 -11.09
CA TYR A 120 -17.21 -16.22 -12.29
C TYR A 120 -15.69 -16.09 -12.22
N ALA A 121 -14.99 -17.13 -12.64
CA ALA A 121 -13.55 -17.12 -12.91
C ALA A 121 -13.24 -16.39 -14.23
N ASP A 122 -14.15 -16.45 -15.21
CA ASP A 122 -14.08 -15.76 -16.49
C ASP A 122 -15.48 -15.30 -16.90
N LEU A 123 -15.75 -13.99 -16.77
CA LEU A 123 -17.06 -13.39 -17.08
C LEU A 123 -17.40 -13.52 -18.57
N ALA A 124 -16.41 -13.35 -19.45
CA ALA A 124 -16.66 -13.38 -20.90
C ALA A 124 -17.08 -14.78 -21.36
N LYS A 125 -16.51 -15.81 -20.75
CA LYS A 125 -16.84 -17.22 -21.02
C LYS A 125 -17.94 -17.77 -20.11
N LYS A 126 -18.43 -16.97 -19.16
CA LYS A 126 -19.36 -17.40 -18.11
C LYS A 126 -18.85 -18.65 -17.36
N LYS A 127 -17.51 -18.78 -17.18
CA LYS A 127 -16.91 -19.87 -16.45
C LYS A 127 -17.08 -19.63 -14.96
N PRO A 128 -17.84 -20.47 -14.23
CA PRO A 128 -18.02 -20.30 -12.79
C PRO A 128 -16.70 -20.52 -12.04
N VAL A 129 -16.61 -20.01 -10.82
CA VAL A 129 -15.53 -20.35 -9.90
C VAL A 129 -15.77 -21.76 -9.35
N SER A 130 -14.77 -22.64 -9.44
CA SER A 130 -14.69 -23.94 -8.78
C SER A 130 -13.71 -23.87 -7.61
N ALA A 131 -14.07 -24.42 -6.46
CA ALA A 131 -13.16 -24.49 -5.32
C ALA A 131 -12.01 -25.47 -5.56
N GLU A 132 -12.25 -26.51 -6.37
CA GLU A 132 -11.30 -27.56 -6.69
C GLU A 132 -10.25 -27.09 -7.70
N ASP A 133 -10.70 -26.46 -8.79
CA ASP A 133 -9.84 -26.26 -9.97
C ASP A 133 -9.46 -24.80 -10.22
N THR A 134 -10.29 -23.82 -9.81
CA THR A 134 -10.01 -22.44 -10.17
C THR A 134 -8.84 -21.90 -9.38
N LEU A 135 -7.79 -21.47 -10.08
CA LEU A 135 -6.62 -20.84 -9.48
C LEU A 135 -6.86 -19.37 -9.22
N PHE A 136 -6.51 -18.92 -8.02
CA PHE A 136 -6.44 -17.53 -7.61
C PHE A 136 -5.00 -17.12 -7.35
N ARG A 137 -4.65 -15.86 -7.65
CA ARG A 137 -3.36 -15.27 -7.30
C ARG A 137 -3.41 -14.82 -5.86
N CYS A 138 -2.82 -15.59 -4.95
CA CYS A 138 -2.94 -15.30 -3.52
C CYS A 138 -1.95 -14.25 -2.98
N GLY A 139 -1.19 -13.59 -3.88
CA GLY A 139 -0.29 -12.51 -3.49
C GLY A 139 0.63 -12.92 -2.35
N SER A 140 0.70 -12.11 -1.32
CA SER A 140 1.65 -12.31 -0.20
C SER A 140 1.44 -13.54 0.66
N ILE A 141 0.32 -14.28 0.52
CA ILE A 141 0.20 -15.63 1.11
C ILE A 141 1.31 -16.57 0.58
N SER A 142 1.87 -16.28 -0.60
CA SER A 142 3.08 -16.93 -1.14
C SER A 142 4.23 -17.01 -0.13
N LYS A 143 4.36 -16.00 0.71
CA LYS A 143 5.43 -15.93 1.71
C LYS A 143 5.37 -17.06 2.72
N LEU A 144 4.18 -17.57 3.03
CA LEU A 144 4.03 -18.67 3.98
C LEU A 144 4.72 -19.94 3.47
N PHE A 145 4.68 -20.20 2.17
CA PHE A 145 5.41 -21.31 1.54
C PHE A 145 6.92 -21.04 1.52
N THR A 146 7.34 -19.80 1.24
CA THR A 146 8.75 -19.41 1.29
C THR A 146 9.32 -19.60 2.70
N TRP A 147 8.59 -19.18 3.73
CA TRP A 147 8.99 -19.35 5.13
C TRP A 147 8.99 -20.81 5.56
N THR A 148 8.04 -21.61 5.10
CA THR A 148 8.04 -23.07 5.33
C THR A 148 9.29 -23.72 4.73
N ALA A 149 9.68 -23.35 3.50
CA ALA A 149 10.91 -23.83 2.87
C ALA A 149 12.18 -23.42 3.66
N VAL A 150 12.24 -22.18 4.16
CA VAL A 150 13.32 -21.74 5.05
C VAL A 150 13.37 -22.63 6.29
N MET A 151 12.23 -22.90 6.93
CA MET A 151 12.19 -23.69 8.16
C MET A 151 12.52 -25.16 7.94
N GLN A 152 12.21 -25.74 6.75
CA GLN A 152 12.72 -27.05 6.38
C GLN A 152 14.25 -27.11 6.33
N LEU A 153 14.89 -26.04 5.81
CA LEU A 153 16.36 -25.94 5.78
C LEU A 153 16.94 -25.63 7.16
N VAL A 154 16.20 -24.97 8.04
CA VAL A 154 16.56 -24.81 9.45
C VAL A 154 16.55 -26.16 10.17
N GLU A 155 15.53 -27.00 9.98
CA GLU A 155 15.47 -28.36 10.52
C GLU A 155 16.64 -29.24 10.07
N GLN A 156 17.10 -29.04 8.82
CA GLN A 156 18.27 -29.72 8.25
C GLN A 156 19.60 -29.16 8.76
N GLY A 157 19.59 -28.11 9.59
CA GLY A 157 20.80 -27.44 10.08
C GLY A 157 21.56 -26.66 9.00
N LYS A 158 20.96 -26.45 7.82
CA LYS A 158 21.57 -25.73 6.69
C LYS A 158 21.42 -24.22 6.80
N ILE A 159 20.37 -23.75 7.47
CA ILE A 159 20.11 -22.34 7.77
C ILE A 159 20.02 -22.19 9.29
N ASN A 160 20.68 -21.15 9.82
CA ASN A 160 20.49 -20.68 11.18
C ASN A 160 19.75 -19.35 11.15
N LEU A 161 18.68 -19.23 11.92
CA LEU A 161 17.80 -18.05 11.95
C LEU A 161 18.54 -16.77 12.37
N ASP A 162 19.58 -16.87 13.18
CA ASP A 162 20.29 -15.75 13.80
C ASP A 162 21.66 -15.46 13.17
N THR A 163 21.98 -16.13 12.06
CA THR A 163 23.20 -15.91 11.30
C THR A 163 23.01 -14.80 10.26
N ASP A 164 24.07 -14.02 10.00
CA ASP A 164 24.13 -13.03 8.94
C ASP A 164 23.76 -13.65 7.58
N VAL A 165 22.74 -13.11 6.93
CA VAL A 165 22.25 -13.60 5.62
C VAL A 165 23.33 -13.54 4.54
N ASN A 166 24.31 -12.65 4.65
CA ASN A 166 25.45 -12.56 3.73
C ASN A 166 26.27 -13.86 3.63
N GLN A 167 26.20 -14.74 4.64
CA GLN A 167 26.87 -16.03 4.60
C GLN A 167 26.25 -17.03 3.61
N TYR A 168 24.96 -16.79 3.22
CA TYR A 168 24.24 -17.63 2.28
C TYR A 168 24.19 -17.04 0.85
N LEU A 169 24.71 -15.81 0.67
CA LEU A 169 24.60 -15.06 -0.57
C LEU A 169 25.90 -15.08 -1.39
N ASP A 170 25.79 -14.86 -2.68
CA ASP A 170 26.88 -14.64 -3.64
C ASP A 170 27.01 -13.16 -4.06
N PHE A 171 26.29 -12.28 -3.38
CA PHE A 171 26.43 -10.83 -3.43
C PHE A 171 26.28 -10.30 -1.99
N LYS A 172 26.62 -9.03 -1.77
CA LYS A 172 26.60 -8.45 -0.43
C LYS A 172 25.37 -7.55 -0.23
N VAL A 173 24.66 -7.75 0.89
CA VAL A 173 23.72 -6.80 1.47
C VAL A 173 24.54 -5.89 2.39
N PRO A 174 24.53 -4.55 2.21
CA PRO A 174 25.26 -3.60 3.06
C PRO A 174 24.73 -3.62 4.50
N GLU A 175 25.58 -3.21 5.44
CA GLU A 175 25.29 -3.13 6.88
C GLU A 175 25.57 -1.71 7.41
N PRO A 176 24.77 -0.72 7.01
CA PRO A 176 25.04 0.69 7.34
C PRO A 176 24.95 1.00 8.83
N PHE A 177 24.26 0.15 9.61
CA PHE A 177 24.15 0.29 11.06
C PHE A 177 25.15 -0.58 11.83
N GLY A 178 26.08 -1.28 11.15
CA GLY A 178 27.06 -2.17 11.78
C GLY A 178 26.44 -3.40 12.47
N LYS A 179 25.20 -3.74 12.11
CA LYS A 179 24.47 -4.91 12.57
C LYS A 179 24.04 -5.73 11.35
N PRO A 180 24.37 -7.04 11.28
CA PRO A 180 23.95 -7.86 10.16
C PRO A 180 22.44 -8.11 10.18
N ILE A 181 21.86 -8.31 9.01
CA ILE A 181 20.50 -8.82 8.85
C ILE A 181 20.53 -10.33 9.02
N THR A 182 19.60 -10.86 9.79
CA THR A 182 19.42 -12.29 10.01
C THR A 182 18.19 -12.83 9.26
N MET A 183 18.10 -14.16 9.12
CA MET A 183 16.89 -14.78 8.56
C MET A 183 15.66 -14.50 9.43
N ARG A 184 15.83 -14.44 10.75
CA ARG A 184 14.77 -14.05 11.69
C ARG A 184 14.26 -12.64 11.39
N ASP A 185 15.15 -11.68 11.12
CA ASP A 185 14.77 -10.30 10.76
C ASP A 185 13.97 -10.28 9.44
N LEU A 186 14.33 -11.12 8.46
CA LEU A 186 13.56 -11.25 7.22
C LEU A 186 12.15 -11.78 7.48
N MET A 187 12.03 -12.85 8.28
CA MET A 187 10.76 -13.53 8.58
C MET A 187 9.82 -12.71 9.47
N THR A 188 10.36 -11.78 10.24
CA THR A 188 9.59 -10.87 11.10
C THR A 188 9.37 -9.49 10.49
N HIS A 189 9.79 -9.30 9.24
CA HIS A 189 9.74 -8.00 8.55
C HIS A 189 10.44 -6.86 9.31
N THR A 190 11.57 -7.18 9.96
CA THR A 190 12.41 -6.22 10.67
C THR A 190 13.82 -6.07 10.10
N PRO A 191 14.09 -6.33 8.78
CA PRO A 191 15.44 -6.14 8.24
C PRO A 191 15.84 -4.66 8.13
N GLY A 192 14.89 -3.74 8.29
CA GLY A 192 15.15 -2.31 8.21
C GLY A 192 15.12 -1.72 6.80
N PHE A 193 14.73 -2.47 5.79
CA PHE A 193 14.66 -2.02 4.40
C PHE A 193 13.58 -0.98 4.17
N GLU A 194 13.88 0.04 3.33
CA GLU A 194 12.87 0.91 2.76
C GLU A 194 12.03 0.19 1.70
N GLU A 195 10.82 0.69 1.43
CA GLU A 195 9.95 0.14 0.39
C GLU A 195 10.46 0.53 -1.00
N THR A 196 10.44 -0.45 -1.91
CA THR A 196 10.72 -0.26 -3.34
C THR A 196 9.61 -0.90 -4.17
N ILE A 197 9.11 -0.18 -5.17
CA ILE A 197 7.98 -0.62 -6.00
C ILE A 197 8.34 -0.78 -7.48
N ARG A 198 9.56 -0.41 -7.89
CA ARG A 198 10.02 -0.57 -9.26
C ARG A 198 10.06 -2.04 -9.66
N ASP A 199 9.46 -2.33 -10.79
CA ASP A 199 9.37 -3.70 -11.33
C ASP A 199 8.72 -4.72 -10.38
N LEU A 200 7.89 -4.27 -9.41
CA LEU A 200 7.21 -5.17 -8.47
C LEU A 200 6.20 -6.06 -9.20
N ILE A 201 5.39 -5.46 -10.06
CA ILE A 201 4.41 -6.14 -10.90
C ILE A 201 4.59 -5.67 -12.35
N THR A 202 4.54 -6.60 -13.29
CA THR A 202 4.62 -6.32 -14.73
C THR A 202 3.65 -7.20 -15.51
N VAL A 203 3.31 -6.81 -16.72
CA VAL A 203 2.57 -7.63 -17.70
C VAL A 203 3.47 -8.16 -18.82
N ASP A 204 4.77 -7.89 -18.75
CA ASP A 204 5.76 -8.38 -19.71
C ASP A 204 6.25 -9.78 -19.31
N GLN A 205 5.66 -10.79 -19.93
CA GLN A 205 5.99 -12.20 -19.69
C GLN A 205 7.33 -12.65 -20.31
N LYS A 206 7.97 -11.81 -21.11
CA LYS A 206 9.19 -12.20 -21.85
C LYS A 206 10.48 -11.84 -21.13
N ASN A 207 10.43 -10.81 -20.30
CA ASN A 207 11.61 -10.22 -19.68
C ASN A 207 11.54 -10.35 -18.14
N ILE A 208 11.31 -11.58 -17.66
CA ILE A 208 11.30 -11.87 -16.22
C ILE A 208 12.76 -12.09 -15.78
N PRO A 209 13.32 -11.26 -14.88
CA PRO A 209 14.68 -11.44 -14.40
C PRO A 209 14.81 -12.70 -13.54
N SER A 210 16.01 -13.25 -13.45
CA SER A 210 16.31 -14.24 -12.41
C SER A 210 16.16 -13.63 -11.02
N LEU A 211 15.96 -14.48 -9.98
CA LEU A 211 15.91 -14.00 -8.58
C LEU A 211 17.16 -13.19 -8.21
N ARG A 212 18.32 -13.69 -8.61
CA ARG A 212 19.59 -13.03 -8.36
C ARG A 212 19.64 -11.63 -9.00
N ASP A 213 19.30 -11.55 -10.28
CA ASP A 213 19.36 -10.30 -11.01
C ASP A 213 18.33 -9.28 -10.46
N TYR A 214 17.13 -9.75 -10.08
CA TYR A 214 16.17 -8.91 -9.40
C TYR A 214 16.74 -8.33 -8.10
N LEU A 215 17.28 -9.19 -7.22
CA LEU A 215 17.80 -8.78 -5.92
C LEU A 215 18.98 -7.82 -6.01
N VAL A 216 19.92 -8.08 -6.93
CA VAL A 216 21.08 -7.19 -7.12
C VAL A 216 20.67 -5.83 -7.68
N ASN A 217 19.71 -5.79 -8.62
CA ASN A 217 19.29 -4.55 -9.29
C ASN A 217 18.26 -3.72 -8.50
N HIS A 218 17.55 -4.33 -7.53
CA HIS A 218 16.49 -3.68 -6.76
C HIS A 218 16.78 -3.61 -5.25
N GLN A 219 18.05 -3.77 -4.85
CA GLN A 219 18.43 -3.73 -3.45
C GLN A 219 18.03 -2.39 -2.79
N PRO A 220 17.12 -2.40 -1.79
CA PRO A 220 16.72 -1.21 -1.04
C PRO A 220 17.83 -0.76 -0.10
N LYS A 221 17.73 0.47 0.38
CA LYS A 221 18.55 0.89 1.52
C LYS A 221 17.92 0.45 2.83
N GLU A 222 18.75 0.17 3.80
CA GLU A 222 18.32 0.08 5.19
C GLU A 222 18.13 1.49 5.75
N ILE A 223 16.94 1.73 6.30
CA ILE A 223 16.56 3.00 6.95
C ILE A 223 16.33 2.83 8.44
N PHE A 224 16.32 1.58 8.93
CA PHE A 224 16.25 1.22 10.34
C PHE A 224 17.31 0.17 10.68
N PRO A 225 17.83 0.17 11.91
CA PRO A 225 18.68 -0.94 12.36
C PRO A 225 17.91 -2.28 12.34
N PRO A 226 18.51 -3.37 11.85
CA PRO A 226 17.85 -4.68 11.82
C PRO A 226 17.31 -5.12 13.19
N GLY A 227 16.14 -5.74 13.21
CA GLY A 227 15.46 -6.25 14.41
C GLY A 227 14.80 -5.18 15.28
N THR A 228 14.73 -3.89 14.85
CA THR A 228 14.22 -2.82 15.70
C THR A 228 12.83 -2.31 15.31
N THR A 229 12.51 -2.30 14.03
CA THR A 229 11.31 -1.67 13.51
C THR A 229 10.64 -2.57 12.49
N GLY A 230 9.36 -2.87 12.71
CA GLY A 230 8.55 -3.56 11.72
C GLY A 230 8.37 -2.68 10.49
N ALA A 231 8.85 -3.16 9.33
CA ALA A 231 8.69 -2.53 8.03
C ALA A 231 8.55 -3.63 6.98
N TYR A 232 7.33 -3.95 6.60
CA TYR A 232 7.02 -5.03 5.67
C TYR A 232 7.85 -4.95 4.39
N SER A 233 8.53 -6.06 4.01
CA SER A 233 9.45 -6.07 2.89
C SER A 233 9.22 -7.24 1.93
N ASN A 234 8.81 -6.93 0.70
CA ASN A 234 8.77 -7.90 -0.39
C ASN A 234 10.19 -8.31 -0.82
N TYR A 235 11.13 -7.36 -0.81
CA TYR A 235 12.54 -7.64 -1.08
C TYR A 235 13.10 -8.66 -0.08
N GLY A 236 12.84 -8.48 1.22
CA GLY A 236 13.30 -9.40 2.27
C GLY A 236 12.77 -10.82 2.07
N ALA A 237 11.50 -10.98 1.72
CA ALA A 237 10.92 -12.30 1.44
C ALA A 237 11.52 -12.94 0.17
N THR A 238 11.79 -12.14 -0.86
CA THR A 238 12.46 -12.61 -2.09
C THR A 238 13.90 -13.03 -1.82
N LEU A 239 14.61 -12.27 -0.97
CA LEU A 239 15.96 -12.61 -0.52
C LEU A 239 15.98 -13.97 0.20
N ALA A 240 15.01 -14.22 1.07
CA ALA A 240 14.87 -15.52 1.74
C ALA A 240 14.60 -16.65 0.73
N GLY A 241 13.72 -16.46 -0.26
CA GLY A 241 13.49 -17.42 -1.34
C GLY A 241 14.76 -17.70 -2.15
N TYR A 242 15.58 -16.69 -2.40
CA TYR A 242 16.86 -16.88 -3.05
C TYR A 242 17.86 -17.64 -2.17
N ILE A 243 17.86 -17.39 -0.85
CA ILE A 243 18.66 -18.18 0.09
C ILE A 243 18.23 -19.65 0.09
N VAL A 244 16.90 -19.93 0.02
CA VAL A 244 16.42 -21.31 -0.15
C VAL A 244 17.03 -21.94 -1.40
N GLN A 245 16.98 -21.28 -2.56
CA GLN A 245 17.59 -21.77 -3.80
C GLN A 245 19.10 -22.01 -3.67
N ARG A 246 19.82 -21.10 -3.02
CA ARG A 246 21.28 -21.19 -2.84
C ARG A 246 21.69 -22.33 -1.92
N VAL A 247 21.00 -22.47 -0.81
CA VAL A 247 21.35 -23.43 0.26
C VAL A 247 20.91 -24.85 -0.08
N SER A 248 19.75 -25.01 -0.77
CA SER A 248 19.29 -26.32 -1.24
C SER A 248 20.06 -26.80 -2.46
N GLY A 249 20.50 -25.88 -3.32
CA GLY A 249 21.05 -26.20 -4.64
C GLY A 249 19.98 -26.44 -5.72
N GLU A 250 18.70 -26.26 -5.39
CA GLU A 250 17.54 -26.45 -6.27
C GLU A 250 16.95 -25.08 -6.66
N PRO A 251 16.45 -24.89 -7.90
CA PRO A 251 15.61 -23.72 -8.23
C PRO A 251 14.48 -23.56 -7.22
N PHE A 252 14.13 -22.32 -6.86
CA PHE A 252 13.13 -22.07 -5.83
C PHE A 252 11.79 -22.74 -6.14
N ASP A 253 11.31 -22.63 -7.38
CA ASP A 253 10.03 -23.23 -7.79
C ASP A 253 10.06 -24.75 -7.67
N ASP A 254 11.17 -25.39 -8.09
CA ASP A 254 11.36 -26.84 -7.99
C ASP A 254 11.37 -27.27 -6.52
N TYR A 255 12.05 -26.52 -5.66
CA TYR A 255 12.09 -26.81 -4.22
C TYR A 255 10.66 -26.80 -3.62
N ILE A 256 9.89 -25.76 -3.89
CA ILE A 256 8.50 -25.65 -3.36
C ILE A 256 7.63 -26.80 -3.90
N GLU A 257 7.73 -27.11 -5.19
CA GLU A 257 6.96 -28.20 -5.80
C GLU A 257 7.34 -29.57 -5.22
N GLN A 258 8.62 -29.85 -5.02
CA GLN A 258 9.09 -31.15 -4.55
C GLN A 258 8.92 -31.35 -3.04
N HIS A 259 9.13 -30.31 -2.23
CA HIS A 259 9.22 -30.42 -0.78
C HIS A 259 7.99 -29.93 -0.02
N ILE A 260 7.06 -29.24 -0.70
CA ILE A 260 5.83 -28.73 -0.07
C ILE A 260 4.60 -29.17 -0.87
N PHE A 261 4.47 -28.77 -2.15
CA PHE A 261 3.26 -29.05 -2.92
C PHE A 261 3.07 -30.55 -3.17
N GLY A 262 4.10 -31.25 -3.63
CA GLY A 262 4.05 -32.67 -3.89
C GLY A 262 3.66 -33.51 -2.68
N PRO A 263 4.38 -33.40 -1.53
CA PRO A 263 4.02 -34.12 -0.31
C PRO A 263 2.60 -33.83 0.19
N LEU A 264 2.12 -32.59 0.05
CA LEU A 264 0.77 -32.23 0.43
C LEU A 264 -0.29 -32.56 -0.63
N GLY A 265 0.09 -33.10 -1.79
CA GLY A 265 -0.83 -33.39 -2.88
C GLY A 265 -1.48 -32.15 -3.50
N MET A 266 -0.80 -31.01 -3.50
CA MET A 266 -1.28 -29.73 -4.03
C MET A 266 -0.98 -29.65 -5.52
N THR A 267 -1.83 -30.24 -6.34
CA THR A 267 -1.66 -30.36 -7.80
C THR A 267 -2.13 -29.14 -8.58
N HIS A 268 -2.93 -28.28 -7.94
CA HIS A 268 -3.45 -27.03 -8.47
C HIS A 268 -2.80 -25.83 -7.78
N ALA A 269 -1.46 -25.90 -7.61
CA ALA A 269 -0.64 -24.85 -7.01
C ALA A 269 0.65 -24.67 -7.78
N THR A 270 1.07 -23.42 -8.02
CA THR A 270 2.36 -23.13 -8.68
C THR A 270 2.86 -21.72 -8.34
N PHE A 271 4.20 -21.59 -8.25
CA PHE A 271 4.89 -20.28 -8.24
C PHE A 271 5.31 -19.82 -9.63
N ARG A 272 5.30 -20.74 -10.62
CA ARG A 272 5.83 -20.47 -11.96
C ARG A 272 5.05 -19.40 -12.69
N GLN A 273 5.77 -18.52 -13.35
CA GLN A 273 5.22 -17.44 -14.17
C GLN A 273 6.01 -17.34 -15.50
N PRO A 274 5.33 -17.46 -16.66
CA PRO A 274 3.89 -17.81 -16.82
C PRO A 274 3.57 -19.20 -16.27
N LEU A 275 2.28 -19.45 -15.99
CA LEU A 275 1.83 -20.74 -15.46
C LEU A 275 2.19 -21.90 -16.39
N PRO A 276 2.40 -23.12 -15.86
CA PRO A 276 2.46 -24.36 -16.63
C PRO A 276 1.23 -24.53 -17.55
N LYS A 277 1.42 -25.15 -18.71
CA LYS A 277 0.36 -25.23 -19.76
C LYS A 277 -0.92 -25.89 -19.29
N ASP A 278 -0.82 -26.87 -18.45
CA ASP A 278 -1.94 -27.63 -17.84
C ASP A 278 -2.72 -26.79 -16.83
N LEU A 279 -2.06 -25.88 -16.12
CA LEU A 279 -2.67 -24.97 -15.13
C LEU A 279 -3.24 -23.68 -15.74
N GLN A 280 -2.75 -23.26 -16.92
CA GLN A 280 -3.21 -22.04 -17.57
C GLN A 280 -4.74 -21.95 -17.77
N PRO A 281 -5.45 -23.03 -18.21
CA PRO A 281 -6.90 -22.99 -18.38
C PRO A 281 -7.69 -22.85 -17.08
N LEU A 282 -7.06 -23.14 -15.94
CA LEU A 282 -7.67 -23.11 -14.61
C LEU A 282 -7.55 -21.73 -13.95
N MET A 283 -6.69 -20.87 -14.49
CA MET A 283 -6.46 -19.53 -13.92
C MET A 283 -7.70 -18.64 -14.05
N SER A 284 -8.13 -18.07 -12.94
CA SER A 284 -9.14 -17.01 -12.92
C SER A 284 -8.63 -15.74 -13.62
N GLN A 285 -9.50 -15.05 -14.34
CA GLN A 285 -9.19 -13.70 -14.82
C GLN A 285 -9.23 -12.70 -13.65
N GLY A 286 -8.36 -11.70 -13.68
CA GLY A 286 -8.38 -10.58 -12.75
C GLY A 286 -9.19 -9.41 -13.31
N TYR A 287 -9.88 -8.68 -12.46
CA TYR A 287 -10.73 -7.54 -12.84
C TYR A 287 -10.47 -6.36 -11.91
N GLU A 288 -10.55 -5.14 -12.46
CA GLU A 288 -10.70 -3.96 -11.60
C GLU A 288 -12.11 -3.92 -11.02
N ARG A 289 -13.12 -4.23 -11.88
CA ARG A 289 -14.55 -4.40 -11.53
C ARG A 289 -15.18 -5.43 -12.44
N ALA A 290 -16.18 -6.14 -11.95
CA ALA A 290 -16.94 -7.11 -12.75
C ALA A 290 -17.59 -6.45 -13.97
N SER A 291 -18.09 -5.22 -13.84
CA SER A 291 -18.65 -4.42 -14.95
C SER A 291 -17.62 -3.98 -15.98
N GLY A 292 -16.32 -4.18 -15.72
CA GLY A 292 -15.21 -3.91 -16.62
C GLY A 292 -14.73 -5.14 -17.40
N GLY A 293 -13.71 -4.94 -18.24
CA GLY A 293 -13.05 -6.06 -18.96
C GLY A 293 -11.99 -6.74 -18.10
N ALA A 294 -11.73 -8.04 -18.42
CA ALA A 294 -10.63 -8.78 -17.84
C ALA A 294 -9.27 -8.07 -18.06
N LYS A 295 -8.43 -8.12 -17.07
CA LYS A 295 -7.08 -7.54 -17.10
C LYS A 295 -6.06 -8.58 -17.60
N LYS A 296 -4.90 -8.10 -18.02
CA LYS A 296 -3.80 -9.00 -18.41
C LYS A 296 -3.26 -9.72 -17.18
N PHE A 297 -2.72 -10.92 -17.42
CA PHE A 297 -2.04 -11.67 -16.35
C PHE A 297 -0.85 -10.88 -15.79
N GLU A 298 -0.84 -10.71 -14.49
CA GLU A 298 0.20 -10.01 -13.74
C GLU A 298 1.39 -10.94 -13.51
N ILE A 299 2.58 -10.45 -13.72
CA ILE A 299 3.83 -11.11 -13.30
C ILE A 299 4.32 -10.40 -12.03
N VAL A 300 4.37 -11.13 -10.93
CA VAL A 300 5.02 -10.67 -9.70
C VAL A 300 6.50 -10.99 -9.81
N THR A 301 7.32 -9.98 -10.06
CA THR A 301 8.75 -10.17 -10.34
C THR A 301 9.51 -10.74 -9.14
N PRO A 302 9.28 -10.27 -7.89
CA PRO A 302 9.78 -10.91 -6.67
C PRO A 302 8.96 -12.16 -6.32
N PHE A 303 8.96 -13.17 -7.17
CA PHE A 303 8.01 -14.27 -7.12
C PHE A 303 7.93 -15.06 -5.80
N PRO A 304 9.01 -15.28 -5.00
CA PRO A 304 8.87 -15.89 -3.67
C PRO A 304 7.98 -15.10 -2.72
N ALA A 305 7.85 -13.78 -2.97
CA ALA A 305 7.07 -12.89 -2.13
C ALA A 305 5.59 -12.79 -2.51
N GLY A 306 5.17 -13.28 -3.71
CA GLY A 306 3.81 -12.96 -4.12
C GLY A 306 3.24 -13.65 -5.34
N SER A 307 3.88 -14.68 -5.92
CA SER A 307 3.45 -15.20 -7.22
C SER A 307 2.52 -16.41 -7.16
N VAL A 308 2.32 -17.06 -6.03
CA VAL A 308 1.55 -18.30 -5.95
C VAL A 308 0.17 -18.14 -6.60
N ALA A 309 -0.15 -19.05 -7.49
CA ALA A 309 -1.50 -19.30 -8.01
C ALA A 309 -1.94 -20.66 -7.48
N ILE A 310 -3.11 -20.72 -6.84
CA ILE A 310 -3.55 -21.90 -6.09
C ILE A 310 -5.07 -22.02 -6.06
N SER A 311 -5.58 -23.24 -6.01
CA SER A 311 -7.00 -23.53 -5.78
C SER A 311 -7.35 -23.46 -4.28
N ALA A 312 -8.65 -23.30 -3.98
CA ALA A 312 -9.10 -23.28 -2.59
C ALA A 312 -8.98 -24.66 -1.94
N MET A 313 -9.10 -25.73 -2.68
CA MET A 313 -8.88 -27.08 -2.13
C MET A 313 -7.42 -27.30 -1.77
N ASP A 314 -6.48 -26.94 -2.65
CA ASP A 314 -5.06 -27.15 -2.38
C ASP A 314 -4.56 -26.32 -1.17
N ILE A 315 -5.02 -25.08 -1.01
CA ILE A 315 -4.63 -24.29 0.16
C ILE A 315 -5.11 -24.91 1.48
N THR A 316 -6.23 -25.67 1.48
CA THR A 316 -6.71 -26.37 2.67
C THR A 316 -5.75 -27.44 3.16
N HIS A 317 -5.01 -28.08 2.25
CA HIS A 317 -3.97 -29.06 2.60
C HIS A 317 -2.84 -28.41 3.41
N PHE A 318 -2.39 -27.24 2.95
CA PHE A 318 -1.40 -26.46 3.67
C PHE A 318 -1.93 -25.94 5.02
N MET A 319 -3.18 -25.43 5.06
CA MET A 319 -3.80 -24.97 6.32
C MET A 319 -3.88 -26.13 7.33
N THR A 320 -4.34 -27.30 6.88
CA THR A 320 -4.40 -28.50 7.73
C THR A 320 -3.01 -28.92 8.21
N ALA A 321 -2.00 -28.92 7.35
CA ALA A 321 -0.64 -29.22 7.76
C ALA A 321 -0.13 -28.25 8.84
N GLN A 322 -0.42 -26.95 8.74
CA GLN A 322 -0.04 -25.96 9.72
C GLN A 322 -0.79 -26.14 11.05
N LEU A 323 -2.07 -26.55 11.03
CA LEU A 323 -2.86 -26.83 12.23
C LEU A 323 -2.47 -28.15 12.90
N HIS A 324 -1.98 -29.11 12.14
CA HIS A 324 -1.68 -30.49 12.57
C HIS A 324 -0.17 -30.76 12.57
N ASP A 325 0.59 -29.93 13.26
CA ASP A 325 2.02 -30.16 13.54
C ASP A 325 2.87 -30.49 12.29
N GLY A 326 2.55 -29.86 11.17
CA GLY A 326 3.26 -30.02 9.90
C GLY A 326 2.85 -31.25 9.07
N THR A 327 1.75 -31.92 9.44
CA THR A 327 1.32 -33.18 8.82
C THR A 327 -0.02 -33.06 8.09
N TYR A 328 -0.11 -33.61 6.88
CA TYR A 328 -1.35 -33.77 6.12
C TYR A 328 -1.35 -35.15 5.40
N ASN A 329 -2.43 -35.93 5.57
CA ASN A 329 -2.60 -37.27 4.96
C ASN A 329 -1.39 -38.20 5.13
N GLY A 330 -0.70 -38.13 6.28
CA GLY A 330 0.48 -38.95 6.57
C GLY A 330 1.80 -38.39 6.01
N ALA A 331 1.77 -37.35 5.19
CA ALA A 331 2.98 -36.62 4.77
C ALA A 331 3.31 -35.53 5.76
N GLN A 332 4.58 -35.46 6.20
CA GLN A 332 5.07 -34.45 7.11
C GLN A 332 6.02 -33.51 6.37
N ILE A 333 5.68 -32.21 6.34
CA ILE A 333 6.52 -31.17 5.72
C ILE A 333 7.39 -30.41 6.72
N LEU A 334 7.01 -30.38 7.99
CA LEU A 334 7.73 -29.78 9.11
C LEU A 334 7.54 -30.64 10.35
N LYS A 335 8.51 -30.60 11.27
CA LYS A 335 8.37 -31.22 12.58
C LYS A 335 7.46 -30.42 13.50
N PRO A 336 6.80 -31.06 14.51
CA PRO A 336 5.91 -30.35 15.44
C PRO A 336 6.57 -29.18 16.16
N GLU A 337 7.82 -29.34 16.59
CA GLU A 337 8.57 -28.29 17.26
C GLU A 337 8.85 -27.09 16.36
N THR A 338 9.04 -27.32 15.06
CA THR A 338 9.27 -26.28 14.06
C THR A 338 7.98 -25.50 13.77
N VAL A 339 6.86 -26.19 13.62
CA VAL A 339 5.54 -25.53 13.46
C VAL A 339 5.24 -24.67 14.70
N LYS A 340 5.45 -25.22 15.90
CA LYS A 340 5.28 -24.47 17.15
C LYS A 340 6.18 -23.22 17.19
N LEU A 341 7.45 -23.34 16.76
CA LEU A 341 8.37 -22.21 16.69
C LEU A 341 7.88 -21.18 15.65
N MET A 342 7.41 -21.62 14.48
CA MET A 342 6.85 -20.73 13.45
C MET A 342 5.64 -19.95 13.95
N HIS A 343 4.80 -20.57 14.76
CA HIS A 343 3.59 -19.95 15.34
C HIS A 343 3.87 -19.13 16.61
N THR A 344 5.11 -19.15 17.14
CA THR A 344 5.46 -18.37 18.33
C THR A 344 5.85 -16.95 17.95
N ARG A 345 5.33 -15.97 18.72
CA ARG A 345 5.67 -14.55 18.57
C ARG A 345 7.19 -14.34 18.69
N GLN A 346 7.79 -13.72 17.70
CA GLN A 346 9.23 -13.40 17.64
C GLN A 346 9.51 -11.92 17.79
N TYR A 347 8.58 -11.08 17.33
CA TYR A 347 8.71 -9.62 17.36
C TYR A 347 7.33 -9.00 17.62
N ALA A 348 7.29 -7.91 18.36
CA ALA A 348 6.15 -7.03 18.44
C ALA A 348 6.64 -5.59 18.61
N PRO A 349 6.00 -4.61 17.95
CA PRO A 349 6.36 -3.20 18.14
C PRO A 349 6.07 -2.70 19.56
N ASP A 350 5.09 -3.31 20.22
CA ASP A 350 4.76 -3.16 21.63
C ASP A 350 4.12 -4.48 22.11
N PRO A 351 4.41 -4.97 23.34
CA PRO A 351 3.87 -6.25 23.82
C PRO A 351 2.34 -6.26 23.96
N ARG A 352 1.68 -5.12 24.01
CA ARG A 352 0.23 -4.95 24.20
C ARG A 352 -0.58 -5.05 22.89
N VAL A 353 0.08 -5.11 21.73
CA VAL A 353 -0.54 -5.35 20.41
C VAL A 353 -0.09 -6.67 19.83
N HIS A 354 -0.62 -7.01 18.67
CA HIS A 354 -0.24 -8.21 17.91
C HIS A 354 1.25 -8.18 17.51
N GLY A 355 1.84 -9.35 17.38
CA GLY A 355 3.25 -9.53 16.98
C GLY A 355 3.40 -10.35 15.71
N MET A 356 4.65 -10.35 15.21
CA MET A 356 5.08 -11.24 14.13
C MET A 356 5.54 -12.57 14.73
N CYS A 357 5.02 -13.65 14.18
CA CYS A 357 5.60 -14.98 14.27
C CYS A 357 6.66 -15.16 13.15
N LEU A 358 7.16 -16.36 12.91
CA LEU A 358 8.06 -16.60 11.78
C LEU A 358 7.25 -16.70 10.47
N GLY A 359 6.92 -15.52 9.91
CA GLY A 359 6.20 -15.36 8.65
C GLY A 359 4.69 -15.19 8.76
N PHE A 360 4.08 -15.64 9.83
CA PHE A 360 2.70 -15.31 10.14
C PHE A 360 2.64 -14.05 11.01
N TYR A 361 1.56 -13.30 10.94
CA TYR A 361 1.25 -12.26 11.92
C TYR A 361 0.09 -12.71 12.82
N GLU A 362 0.13 -12.29 14.07
CA GLU A 362 -0.96 -12.52 15.01
C GLU A 362 -2.15 -11.65 14.66
N GLU A 363 -3.35 -12.22 14.76
CA GLU A 363 -4.64 -11.58 14.52
C GLU A 363 -5.64 -11.99 15.62
N THR A 364 -5.15 -12.25 16.82
CA THR A 364 -5.92 -12.70 17.98
C THR A 364 -7.18 -11.87 18.16
N ARG A 365 -8.33 -12.53 18.10
CA ARG A 365 -9.64 -11.89 18.13
C ARG A 365 -10.67 -12.86 18.73
N ASN A 366 -11.75 -12.34 19.30
CA ASN A 366 -12.84 -13.08 19.93
C ASN A 366 -12.37 -14.06 21.03
N GLY A 367 -11.23 -13.76 21.67
CA GLY A 367 -10.64 -14.61 22.70
C GLY A 367 -9.81 -15.79 22.17
N HIS A 368 -9.74 -15.97 20.87
CA HIS A 368 -9.00 -17.05 20.22
C HIS A 368 -7.64 -16.57 19.71
N ARG A 369 -6.64 -17.45 19.81
CA ARG A 369 -5.33 -17.21 19.25
C ARG A 369 -5.34 -17.49 17.75
N ILE A 370 -5.25 -16.43 16.96
CA ILE A 370 -5.31 -16.47 15.50
C ILE A 370 -3.98 -16.00 14.94
N ILE A 371 -3.49 -16.73 13.95
CA ILE A 371 -2.39 -16.30 13.10
C ILE A 371 -2.83 -16.34 11.65
N GLY A 372 -2.25 -15.49 10.80
CA GLY A 372 -2.67 -15.43 9.40
C GLY A 372 -1.71 -14.69 8.51
N HIS A 373 -2.15 -14.51 7.27
CA HIS A 373 -1.50 -13.66 6.29
C HIS A 373 -2.49 -13.25 5.20
N GLY A 374 -2.56 -11.94 4.92
CA GLY A 374 -3.28 -11.41 3.78
C GLY A 374 -2.42 -11.42 2.51
N GLY A 375 -3.04 -11.34 1.36
CA GLY A 375 -2.32 -11.29 0.09
C GLY A 375 -3.04 -10.49 -0.98
N ASP A 376 -2.30 -9.59 -1.61
CA ASP A 376 -2.80 -8.71 -2.66
C ASP A 376 -1.89 -8.74 -3.88
N THR A 377 -2.51 -8.77 -5.07
CA THR A 377 -1.94 -8.34 -6.34
C THR A 377 -2.66 -7.08 -6.80
N GLU A 378 -2.55 -6.67 -8.07
CA GLU A 378 -3.36 -5.54 -8.56
C GLU A 378 -4.86 -5.88 -8.58
N TYR A 379 -5.23 -7.18 -8.77
CA TYR A 379 -6.62 -7.58 -9.00
C TYR A 379 -7.12 -8.72 -8.12
N PHE A 380 -6.24 -9.37 -7.36
CA PHE A 380 -6.63 -10.47 -6.47
C PHE A 380 -6.37 -10.10 -5.01
N HIS A 381 -7.34 -10.42 -4.14
CA HIS A 381 -7.32 -10.10 -2.72
C HIS A 381 -7.69 -11.32 -1.90
N SER A 382 -6.77 -11.81 -1.09
CA SER A 382 -6.90 -13.06 -0.35
C SER A 382 -6.57 -12.89 1.14
N ASP A 383 -7.20 -13.70 1.99
CA ASP A 383 -6.82 -13.86 3.39
C ASP A 383 -6.81 -15.34 3.78
N LEU A 384 -5.85 -15.70 4.62
CA LEU A 384 -5.72 -17.00 5.24
C LEU A 384 -5.57 -16.80 6.75
N HIS A 385 -6.45 -17.44 7.53
CA HIS A 385 -6.49 -17.36 8.99
C HIS A 385 -6.48 -18.77 9.60
N LEU A 386 -5.69 -18.96 10.66
CA LEU A 386 -5.61 -20.19 11.45
C LEU A 386 -5.98 -19.87 12.89
N ILE A 387 -7.11 -20.38 13.37
CA ILE A 387 -7.58 -20.27 14.74
C ILE A 387 -7.01 -21.48 15.49
N LEU A 388 -5.85 -21.29 16.11
CA LEU A 388 -4.98 -22.37 16.56
C LEU A 388 -5.59 -23.20 17.70
N ASP A 389 -6.29 -22.56 18.62
CA ASP A 389 -6.92 -23.21 19.79
C ASP A 389 -8.29 -23.81 19.48
N ALA A 390 -8.80 -23.61 18.25
CA ALA A 390 -10.04 -24.19 17.78
C ALA A 390 -9.86 -25.12 16.57
N ASP A 391 -8.62 -25.46 16.23
CA ASP A 391 -8.28 -26.31 15.08
C ASP A 391 -9.09 -25.94 13.82
N THR A 392 -9.15 -24.64 13.53
CA THR A 392 -9.99 -24.12 12.42
C THR A 392 -9.17 -23.20 11.53
N GLY A 393 -9.30 -23.38 10.22
CA GLY A 393 -8.72 -22.50 9.24
C GLY A 393 -9.78 -21.93 8.29
N LEU A 394 -9.66 -20.66 7.93
CA LEU A 394 -10.47 -19.98 6.92
C LEU A 394 -9.57 -19.42 5.82
N PHE A 395 -9.94 -19.68 4.58
CA PHE A 395 -9.35 -19.05 3.41
C PHE A 395 -10.43 -18.39 2.58
N VAL A 396 -10.13 -17.19 2.08
CA VAL A 396 -10.98 -16.48 1.12
C VAL A 396 -10.12 -15.78 0.07
N SER A 397 -10.59 -15.76 -1.19
CA SER A 397 -9.95 -14.99 -2.26
C SER A 397 -10.98 -14.41 -3.21
N TYR A 398 -10.74 -13.17 -3.65
CA TYR A 398 -11.54 -12.44 -4.63
C TYR A 398 -10.67 -12.13 -5.85
N ASN A 399 -11.27 -12.16 -7.06
CA ASN A 399 -10.58 -11.87 -8.32
C ASN A 399 -10.84 -10.46 -8.88
N SER A 400 -11.26 -9.54 -8.03
CA SER A 400 -11.54 -8.15 -8.42
C SER A 400 -11.19 -7.17 -7.30
N VAL A 401 -10.76 -5.95 -7.68
CA VAL A 401 -10.61 -4.83 -6.74
C VAL A 401 -11.96 -4.39 -6.18
N GLY A 402 -12.97 -4.28 -7.06
CA GLY A 402 -14.31 -3.88 -6.67
C GLY A 402 -14.50 -2.36 -6.53
N ARG A 403 -15.60 -1.96 -5.86
CA ARG A 403 -15.98 -0.55 -5.65
C ARG A 403 -15.80 -0.07 -4.21
N GLY A 404 -15.65 -0.98 -3.27
CA GLY A 404 -15.66 -0.67 -1.85
C GLY A 404 -14.40 0.04 -1.36
N ASP A 405 -14.55 0.96 -0.40
CA ASP A 405 -13.40 1.54 0.33
C ASP A 405 -12.77 0.50 1.30
N VAL A 406 -13.51 -0.58 1.63
CA VAL A 406 -13.09 -1.66 2.54
C VAL A 406 -13.15 -2.98 1.78
N ALA A 407 -12.03 -3.69 1.71
CA ALA A 407 -11.98 -5.01 1.09
C ALA A 407 -12.93 -5.98 1.81
N PRO A 408 -13.79 -6.74 1.09
CA PRO A 408 -14.84 -7.57 1.70
C PRO A 408 -14.32 -8.73 2.56
N ARG A 409 -13.07 -9.14 2.39
CA ARG A 409 -12.43 -10.26 3.11
C ARG A 409 -12.36 -10.04 4.63
N GLY A 410 -11.98 -8.83 5.09
CA GLY A 410 -11.93 -8.51 6.53
C GLY A 410 -13.30 -8.61 7.19
N PRO A 411 -14.33 -7.87 6.74
CA PRO A 411 -15.69 -8.03 7.24
C PRO A 411 -16.26 -9.45 7.16
N LEU A 412 -15.87 -10.25 6.14
CA LEU A 412 -16.26 -11.66 6.06
C LEU A 412 -15.70 -12.46 7.23
N PHE A 413 -14.39 -12.31 7.49
CA PHE A 413 -13.73 -12.99 8.60
C PHE A 413 -14.29 -12.58 9.97
N GLU A 414 -14.49 -11.27 10.18
CA GLU A 414 -15.11 -10.78 11.42
C GLU A 414 -16.51 -11.38 11.66
N LYS A 415 -17.36 -11.42 10.61
CA LYS A 415 -18.70 -12.02 10.72
C LYS A 415 -18.67 -13.54 10.92
N PHE A 416 -17.67 -14.22 10.34
CA PHE A 416 -17.41 -15.63 10.64
C PHE A 416 -17.06 -15.84 12.11
N LEU A 417 -16.15 -15.04 12.66
CA LEU A 417 -15.80 -15.10 14.07
C LEU A 417 -16.99 -14.76 14.98
N ASP A 418 -17.73 -13.70 14.68
CA ASP A 418 -18.91 -13.29 15.49
C ASP A 418 -19.97 -14.39 15.56
N ARG A 419 -20.12 -15.19 14.49
CA ARG A 419 -21.11 -16.27 14.44
C ARG A 419 -20.67 -17.54 15.16
N TYR A 420 -19.44 -17.99 14.87
CA TYR A 420 -18.96 -19.31 15.34
C TYR A 420 -18.14 -19.24 16.63
N PHE A 421 -17.55 -18.10 16.89
CA PHE A 421 -16.69 -17.81 18.04
C PHE A 421 -17.11 -16.49 18.71
N PRO A 422 -18.37 -16.39 19.20
CA PRO A 422 -18.90 -15.13 19.71
C PRO A 422 -18.12 -14.67 20.95
N TYR A 423 -17.92 -13.36 21.05
CA TYR A 423 -17.18 -12.73 22.12
C TYR A 423 -17.87 -11.46 22.60
N THR A 424 -17.91 -11.28 23.91
CA THR A 424 -18.37 -10.03 24.49
C THR A 424 -17.15 -9.30 25.06
N PRO A 425 -16.71 -8.19 24.44
CA PRO A 425 -15.58 -7.45 24.96
C PRO A 425 -15.88 -6.89 26.34
N PRO A 426 -14.89 -6.86 27.25
CA PRO A 426 -15.07 -6.23 28.57
C PRO A 426 -15.36 -4.73 28.38
N ALA A 427 -16.23 -4.20 29.25
CA ALA A 427 -16.50 -2.78 29.27
C ALA A 427 -15.21 -2.01 29.59
N ALA A 428 -14.88 -1.02 28.73
CA ALA A 428 -13.74 -0.16 28.94
C ALA A 428 -14.23 1.23 29.41
N ASN A 429 -13.61 1.76 30.46
CA ASN A 429 -13.87 3.12 30.92
C ASN A 429 -12.74 4.03 30.44
N PRO A 430 -13.04 5.17 29.82
CA PRO A 430 -12.04 6.15 29.47
C PRO A 430 -11.24 6.63 30.68
N LEU A 431 -9.94 6.86 30.50
CA LEU A 431 -9.07 7.34 31.57
C LEU A 431 -9.25 8.84 31.80
N ALA A 432 -9.08 9.30 33.03
CA ALA A 432 -9.09 10.71 33.36
C ALA A 432 -7.93 11.50 32.70
N SER A 433 -6.83 10.83 32.35
CA SER A 433 -5.68 11.40 31.65
C SER A 433 -5.90 11.56 30.13
N ALA A 434 -6.92 10.94 29.53
CA ALA A 434 -7.09 10.79 28.08
C ALA A 434 -6.98 12.11 27.31
N GLU A 435 -7.50 13.22 27.83
CA GLU A 435 -7.41 14.52 27.16
C GLU A 435 -5.97 15.06 27.10
N ALA A 436 -5.19 14.88 28.17
CA ALA A 436 -3.79 15.29 28.22
C ALA A 436 -2.92 14.40 27.35
N ASP A 437 -3.17 13.09 27.39
CA ASP A 437 -2.46 12.08 26.58
C ASP A 437 -2.77 12.23 25.09
N ALA A 438 -4.02 12.52 24.72
CA ALA A 438 -4.40 12.83 23.34
C ALA A 438 -3.63 14.03 22.76
N ARG A 439 -3.47 15.10 23.55
CA ARG A 439 -2.68 16.26 23.12
C ARG A 439 -1.19 15.94 23.01
N ALA A 440 -0.65 15.13 23.88
CA ALA A 440 0.76 14.76 23.91
C ALA A 440 1.19 13.95 22.69
N VAL A 441 0.30 13.09 22.16
CA VAL A 441 0.57 12.22 21.02
C VAL A 441 0.09 12.82 19.68
N SER A 442 -0.56 13.98 19.68
CA SER A 442 -1.06 14.61 18.46
C SER A 442 0.07 15.07 17.54
N GLY A 443 -0.17 14.97 16.23
CA GLY A 443 0.78 15.37 15.21
C GLY A 443 0.71 14.51 13.94
N PRO A 444 1.62 14.75 12.99
CA PRO A 444 1.75 13.98 11.77
C PRO A 444 2.56 12.69 11.99
N TYR A 445 2.10 11.59 11.41
CA TYR A 445 2.75 10.28 11.47
C TYR A 445 2.86 9.67 10.08
N ILE A 446 3.97 9.04 9.78
CA ILE A 446 4.17 8.28 8.53
C ILE A 446 4.53 6.84 8.83
N ALA A 447 4.14 5.94 7.92
CA ALA A 447 4.41 4.52 8.04
C ALA A 447 5.91 4.22 8.05
N SER A 448 6.32 3.19 8.80
CA SER A 448 7.69 2.65 8.72
C SER A 448 7.95 1.98 7.37
N ARG A 449 6.93 1.36 6.78
CA ARG A 449 6.97 0.86 5.40
C ARG A 449 6.87 2.01 4.43
N ARG A 450 8.00 2.62 4.09
CA ARG A 450 8.05 3.81 3.23
C ARG A 450 9.31 3.86 2.38
N SER A 451 9.22 4.59 1.28
CA SER A 451 10.40 5.04 0.53
C SER A 451 10.95 6.29 1.21
N GLU A 452 12.18 6.22 1.71
CA GLU A 452 12.84 7.32 2.43
C GLU A 452 13.90 8.01 1.58
N THR A 453 14.66 7.24 0.79
CA THR A 453 15.83 7.74 0.06
C THR A 453 15.62 7.82 -1.45
N THR A 454 14.41 7.54 -1.92
CA THR A 454 14.07 7.48 -3.34
C THR A 454 13.12 8.59 -3.76
N ILE A 455 12.90 8.71 -5.08
CA ILE A 455 11.96 9.69 -5.66
C ILE A 455 10.51 9.50 -5.19
N PHE A 456 10.16 8.35 -4.60
CA PHE A 456 8.84 8.05 -4.04
C PHE A 456 8.66 8.51 -2.60
N LYS A 457 9.65 9.17 -1.97
CA LYS A 457 9.48 9.78 -0.64
C LYS A 457 8.28 10.73 -0.58
N LEU A 458 8.04 11.48 -1.66
CA LEU A 458 6.86 12.36 -1.74
C LEU A 458 5.56 11.57 -1.60
N PHE A 459 5.46 10.38 -2.21
CA PHE A 459 4.28 9.51 -2.08
C PHE A 459 4.10 9.02 -0.63
N SER A 460 5.20 8.65 0.03
CA SER A 460 5.18 8.24 1.44
C SER A 460 4.65 9.37 2.35
N ILE A 461 5.08 10.61 2.11
CA ILE A 461 4.57 11.80 2.85
C ILE A 461 3.07 12.03 2.56
N MET A 462 2.61 11.84 1.33
CA MET A 462 1.19 12.03 0.99
C MET A 462 0.26 11.03 1.68
N ASN A 463 0.79 9.88 2.11
CA ASN A 463 0.08 8.85 2.88
C ASN A 463 0.19 9.06 4.41
N GLU A 464 0.56 10.25 4.88
CA GLU A 464 0.59 10.62 6.29
C GLU A 464 -0.75 10.39 6.98
N ALA A 465 -0.70 9.82 8.18
CA ALA A 465 -1.80 9.77 9.12
C ALA A 465 -1.66 10.93 10.13
N ALA A 466 -2.63 11.83 10.16
CA ALA A 466 -2.67 12.91 11.15
C ALA A 466 -3.40 12.45 12.39
N VAL A 467 -2.76 12.52 13.56
CA VAL A 467 -3.40 12.29 14.86
C VAL A 467 -3.83 13.63 15.44
N SER A 468 -5.09 13.75 15.78
CA SER A 468 -5.66 14.96 16.37
C SER A 468 -6.53 14.63 17.58
N PRO A 469 -6.56 15.50 18.62
CA PRO A 469 -7.45 15.32 19.76
C PRO A 469 -8.89 15.52 19.29
N GLY A 470 -9.75 14.58 19.66
CA GLY A 470 -11.18 14.68 19.48
C GLY A 470 -11.83 15.46 20.63
N LYS A 471 -13.16 15.42 20.69
CA LYS A 471 -13.92 15.90 21.83
C LYS A 471 -13.84 14.84 22.95
N ASP A 472 -13.96 15.29 24.19
CA ASP A 472 -14.05 14.42 25.39
C ASP A 472 -12.84 13.48 25.58
N GLY A 473 -11.64 13.92 25.20
CA GLY A 473 -10.42 13.13 25.38
C GLY A 473 -10.24 11.99 24.39
N SER A 474 -11.05 11.89 23.34
CA SER A 474 -10.84 10.93 22.26
C SER A 474 -9.69 11.37 21.32
N LEU A 475 -9.24 10.43 20.48
CA LEU A 475 -8.33 10.69 19.35
C LEU A 475 -9.03 10.39 18.02
N VAL A 476 -8.68 11.16 17.01
CA VAL A 476 -9.02 10.88 15.61
C VAL A 476 -7.73 10.59 14.86
N LEU A 477 -7.66 9.42 14.23
CA LEU A 477 -6.56 9.01 13.35
C LEU A 477 -6.97 9.25 11.90
N GLY A 478 -6.30 10.20 11.25
CA GLY A 478 -6.57 10.57 9.86
C GLY A 478 -6.33 9.38 8.91
N GLY A 479 -7.28 9.15 8.01
CA GLY A 479 -7.25 8.03 7.07
C GLY A 479 -7.93 6.76 7.59
N SER A 480 -8.14 6.61 8.91
CA SER A 480 -8.93 5.53 9.48
C SER A 480 -10.42 5.85 9.39
N LYS A 481 -11.19 4.93 8.81
CA LYS A 481 -12.66 5.05 8.70
C LYS A 481 -13.29 3.80 9.31
N GLY A 482 -14.32 4.01 10.12
CA GLY A 482 -15.17 2.91 10.59
C GLY A 482 -16.05 2.35 9.45
N ILE A 483 -16.77 1.29 9.74
CA ILE A 483 -17.70 0.63 8.79
C ILE A 483 -18.78 1.60 8.27
N ASN A 484 -19.09 2.63 9.05
CA ASN A 484 -20.04 3.69 8.67
C ASN A 484 -19.45 4.77 7.74
N GLY A 485 -18.17 4.62 7.32
CA GLY A 485 -17.45 5.58 6.50
C GLY A 485 -17.03 6.88 7.20
N GLN A 486 -17.33 7.03 8.50
CA GLN A 486 -16.90 8.16 9.32
C GLN A 486 -15.49 7.94 9.86
N PRO A 487 -14.73 9.00 10.18
CA PRO A 487 -13.46 8.85 10.86
C PRO A 487 -13.62 8.03 12.14
N THR A 488 -12.71 7.11 12.39
CA THR A 488 -12.69 6.31 13.62
C THR A 488 -12.28 7.19 14.80
N GLU A 489 -13.07 7.15 15.87
CA GLU A 489 -12.73 7.74 17.17
C GLU A 489 -12.11 6.68 18.06
N TRP A 490 -11.05 7.05 18.77
CA TRP A 490 -10.29 6.18 19.63
C TRP A 490 -10.38 6.69 21.08
N HIS A 491 -10.66 5.80 22.03
CA HIS A 491 -10.73 6.12 23.45
C HIS A 491 -9.60 5.44 24.21
N GLU A 492 -8.94 6.17 25.09
CA GLU A 492 -7.88 5.61 25.93
C GLU A 492 -8.49 4.72 27.01
N VAL A 493 -8.11 3.42 27.00
CA VAL A 493 -8.63 2.39 27.89
C VAL A 493 -7.60 1.88 28.91
N ALA A 494 -6.31 2.15 28.63
CA ALA A 494 -5.19 1.96 29.55
C ALA A 494 -4.09 2.96 29.14
N PRO A 495 -3.08 3.27 29.96
CA PRO A 495 -2.07 4.26 29.64
C PRO A 495 -1.46 4.05 28.25
N GLN A 496 -1.68 5.01 27.36
CA GLN A 496 -1.27 5.00 25.95
C GLN A 496 -1.83 3.84 25.10
N VAL A 497 -2.88 3.15 25.57
CA VAL A 497 -3.63 2.12 24.82
C VAL A 497 -4.97 2.69 24.42
N TRP A 498 -5.19 2.82 23.13
CA TRP A 498 -6.40 3.42 22.57
C TRP A 498 -7.20 2.37 21.82
N GLN A 499 -8.50 2.36 22.07
CA GLN A 499 -9.47 1.40 21.54
C GLN A 499 -10.42 2.10 20.58
N ASP A 500 -10.67 1.47 19.43
CA ASP A 500 -11.62 1.92 18.41
C ASP A 500 -13.05 1.94 18.98
N SER A 501 -13.76 3.04 18.81
CA SER A 501 -15.14 3.20 19.27
C SER A 501 -16.13 2.27 18.56
N SER A 502 -15.82 1.84 17.34
CA SER A 502 -16.65 0.95 16.53
C SER A 502 -16.29 -0.53 16.67
N ASP A 503 -15.07 -0.82 17.15
CA ASP A 503 -14.57 -2.18 17.34
C ASP A 503 -13.69 -2.27 18.59
N ALA A 504 -14.24 -2.74 19.69
CA ALA A 504 -13.57 -2.83 20.97
C ALA A 504 -12.32 -3.76 21.00
N GLN A 505 -12.11 -4.56 19.97
CA GLN A 505 -10.96 -5.44 19.83
C GLN A 505 -9.82 -4.80 19.03
N ASN A 506 -10.13 -3.75 18.25
CA ASN A 506 -9.14 -2.99 17.53
C ASN A 506 -8.47 -1.98 18.46
N ARG A 507 -7.16 -2.14 18.68
CA ARG A 507 -6.37 -1.32 19.60
C ARG A 507 -5.09 -0.82 18.93
N ILE A 508 -4.72 0.40 19.30
CA ILE A 508 -3.42 1.00 18.95
C ILE A 508 -2.70 1.41 20.23
N VAL A 509 -1.39 1.40 20.20
CA VAL A 509 -0.55 1.76 21.33
C VAL A 509 0.45 2.83 20.91
N PHE A 510 0.49 3.91 21.70
CA PHE A 510 1.52 4.91 21.55
C PHE A 510 2.70 4.58 22.45
N ALA A 511 3.91 4.56 21.88
CA ALA A 511 5.16 4.35 22.60
C ALA A 511 6.23 5.29 22.04
N LYS A 512 7.27 5.54 22.80
CA LYS A 512 8.45 6.28 22.30
C LYS A 512 9.48 5.29 21.78
N ASN A 513 10.00 5.55 20.58
CA ASN A 513 11.13 4.82 20.05
C ASN A 513 12.44 5.18 20.80
N SER A 514 13.54 4.53 20.45
CA SER A 514 14.87 4.79 21.04
C SER A 514 15.36 6.22 20.88
N GLY A 515 14.84 6.96 19.89
CA GLY A 515 15.11 8.39 19.66
C GLY A 515 14.19 9.33 20.42
N GLY A 516 13.25 8.84 21.24
CA GLY A 516 12.30 9.63 22.01
C GLY A 516 11.09 10.14 21.23
N GLN A 517 10.96 9.80 19.94
CA GLN A 517 9.82 10.16 19.09
C GLN A 517 8.65 9.21 19.34
N TRP A 518 7.43 9.73 19.31
CA TRP A 518 6.24 8.92 19.38
C TRP A 518 6.09 8.02 18.16
N GLN A 519 5.69 6.78 18.39
CA GLN A 519 5.26 5.85 17.36
C GLN A 519 3.95 5.19 17.76
N ILE A 520 3.18 4.77 16.78
CA ILE A 520 1.93 4.05 16.94
C ILE A 520 2.17 2.60 16.53
N ALA A 521 2.04 1.69 17.46
CA ALA A 521 1.93 0.27 17.20
C ALA A 521 0.49 -0.06 16.81
N LEU A 522 0.29 -0.61 15.63
CA LEU A 522 -1.01 -0.95 15.05
C LEU A 522 -1.38 -2.41 15.33
N GLY A 523 -2.62 -2.79 14.98
CA GLY A 523 -3.02 -4.21 14.95
C GLY A 523 -2.23 -5.03 13.94
N PHE A 524 -1.70 -4.41 12.86
CA PHE A 524 -0.80 -5.05 11.90
C PHE A 524 0.66 -4.91 12.36
N PRO A 525 1.32 -6.00 12.80
CA PRO A 525 2.60 -5.92 13.51
C PRO A 525 3.81 -5.64 12.62
N ALA A 526 3.70 -5.83 11.31
CA ALA A 526 4.78 -5.60 10.35
C ALA A 526 4.93 -4.12 9.93
N GLU A 527 4.23 -3.20 10.60
CA GLU A 527 4.29 -1.77 10.35
C GLU A 527 4.02 -0.97 11.62
N VAL A 528 4.68 0.17 11.77
CA VAL A 528 4.37 1.18 12.78
C VAL A 528 4.24 2.54 12.12
N LEU A 529 3.47 3.45 12.73
CA LEU A 529 3.46 4.84 12.30
C LEU A 529 4.41 5.64 13.20
N GLN A 530 5.29 6.45 12.61
CA GLN A 530 6.30 7.23 13.33
C GLN A 530 6.00 8.72 13.20
N GLN A 531 6.02 9.43 14.33
CA GLN A 531 5.82 10.86 14.36
C GLN A 531 6.93 11.57 13.58
N VAL A 532 6.56 12.53 12.75
CA VAL A 532 7.50 13.34 11.97
C VAL A 532 7.41 14.81 12.35
N SER A 533 8.43 15.57 11.96
CA SER A 533 8.48 16.99 12.19
C SER A 533 7.45 17.74 11.34
N TRP A 534 6.98 18.90 11.80
CA TRP A 534 5.98 19.70 11.09
C TRP A 534 6.35 20.04 9.63
N TYR A 535 7.66 20.23 9.34
CA TYR A 535 8.15 20.53 7.99
C TYR A 535 8.21 19.28 7.09
N GLU A 536 8.10 18.10 7.65
CA GLU A 536 7.99 16.81 6.94
C GLU A 536 6.53 16.44 6.69
N SER A 537 5.58 17.17 7.31
CA SER A 537 4.15 16.84 7.23
C SER A 537 3.58 17.03 5.82
N LYS A 538 2.59 16.22 5.49
CA LYS A 538 1.79 16.32 4.27
C LYS A 538 1.26 17.74 4.06
N ASN A 539 0.70 18.35 5.11
CA ASN A 539 0.11 19.67 5.02
C ASN A 539 1.15 20.73 4.63
N PHE A 540 2.33 20.70 5.25
CA PHE A 540 3.39 21.67 4.92
C PHE A 540 3.92 21.46 3.50
N ILE A 541 4.19 20.22 3.10
CA ILE A 541 4.68 19.91 1.75
C ILE A 541 3.61 20.25 0.70
N GLN A 542 2.35 19.91 0.94
CA GLN A 542 1.24 20.21 0.03
C GLN A 542 1.05 21.72 -0.15
N LEU A 543 0.99 22.47 0.93
CA LEU A 543 0.88 23.93 0.88
C LEU A 543 2.09 24.57 0.18
N SER A 544 3.29 24.06 0.43
CA SER A 544 4.52 24.49 -0.26
C SER A 544 4.42 24.27 -1.78
N VAL A 545 3.99 23.08 -2.21
CA VAL A 545 3.82 22.75 -3.63
C VAL A 545 2.74 23.61 -4.27
N ILE A 546 1.59 23.81 -3.60
CA ILE A 546 0.52 24.70 -4.08
C ILE A 546 1.02 26.12 -4.25
N PHE A 547 1.74 26.66 -3.26
CA PHE A 547 2.33 28.00 -3.33
C PHE A 547 3.33 28.12 -4.50
N ILE A 548 4.24 27.16 -4.65
CA ILE A 548 5.22 27.10 -5.75
C ILE A 548 4.51 27.15 -7.10
N LEU A 549 3.55 26.25 -7.31
CA LEU A 549 2.80 26.16 -8.57
C LEU A 549 1.99 27.41 -8.84
N ALA A 550 1.36 28.00 -7.82
CA ALA A 550 0.59 29.23 -7.94
C ALA A 550 1.46 30.42 -8.36
N VAL A 551 2.61 30.61 -7.72
CA VAL A 551 3.54 31.71 -8.08
C VAL A 551 4.06 31.57 -9.51
N PHE A 552 4.45 30.35 -9.92
CA PHE A 552 4.98 30.12 -11.26
C PHE A 552 3.87 30.26 -12.32
N ALA A 553 2.71 29.66 -12.11
CA ALA A 553 1.59 29.73 -13.03
C ALA A 553 1.07 31.17 -13.20
N LEU A 554 0.84 31.87 -12.09
CA LEU A 554 0.37 33.27 -12.12
C LEU A 554 1.39 34.18 -12.83
N THR A 555 2.70 33.98 -12.59
CA THR A 555 3.74 34.76 -13.30
C THR A 555 3.64 34.58 -14.81
N LEU A 556 3.41 33.36 -15.28
CA LEU A 556 3.32 33.05 -16.71
C LEU A 556 1.99 33.49 -17.34
N ILE A 557 0.86 33.34 -16.61
CA ILE A 557 -0.48 33.72 -17.09
C ILE A 557 -0.66 35.24 -17.12
N LEU A 558 -0.26 35.92 -16.05
CA LEU A 558 -0.43 37.36 -15.94
C LEU A 558 0.47 38.15 -16.89
N TRP A 559 1.53 37.54 -17.39
CA TRP A 559 2.40 38.19 -18.37
C TRP A 559 1.71 38.52 -19.72
N PRO A 560 1.11 37.58 -20.46
CA PRO A 560 0.39 37.91 -21.70
C PRO A 560 -0.81 38.80 -21.43
N VAL A 561 -1.53 38.60 -20.32
CA VAL A 561 -2.66 39.45 -19.91
C VAL A 561 -2.21 40.91 -19.75
N ALA A 562 -1.12 41.12 -19.00
CA ALA A 562 -0.56 42.45 -18.81
C ALA A 562 0.04 43.04 -20.13
N ALA A 563 0.53 42.21 -21.05
CA ALA A 563 1.00 42.66 -22.36
C ALA A 563 -0.17 43.12 -23.24
N LEU A 564 -1.27 42.35 -23.26
CA LEU A 564 -2.50 42.69 -24.00
C LEU A 564 -3.15 43.95 -23.44
N ALA A 565 -3.27 44.09 -22.13
CA ALA A 565 -3.82 45.29 -21.49
C ALA A 565 -3.00 46.54 -21.85
N ARG A 566 -1.68 46.47 -21.82
CA ARG A 566 -0.82 47.59 -22.22
C ARG A 566 -0.97 47.95 -23.69
N ARG A 567 -1.10 46.93 -24.54
CA ARG A 567 -1.33 47.16 -25.99
C ARG A 567 -2.65 47.88 -26.21
N HIS A 568 -3.70 47.48 -25.51
CA HIS A 568 -5.03 48.07 -25.59
C HIS A 568 -5.03 49.56 -25.14
N TYR A 569 -4.35 49.86 -24.02
CA TYR A 569 -4.30 51.22 -23.45
C TYR A 569 -3.13 52.08 -23.99
N GLY A 570 -2.40 51.62 -24.98
CA GLY A 570 -1.26 52.40 -25.56
C GLY A 570 -0.14 52.76 -24.58
N ARG A 571 0.03 51.99 -23.48
CA ARG A 571 0.98 52.31 -22.38
C ARG A 571 2.25 51.43 -22.53
N PRO A 572 3.31 51.84 -23.23
CA PRO A 572 4.57 51.12 -23.33
C PRO A 572 5.28 51.06 -21.96
N ILE A 573 6.01 49.98 -21.71
CA ILE A 573 6.85 49.88 -20.51
C ILE A 573 8.22 50.53 -20.80
N GLY A 574 8.55 51.60 -20.11
CA GLY A 574 9.91 52.15 -20.08
C GLY A 574 10.84 51.27 -19.24
N MET A 575 11.45 50.23 -19.82
CA MET A 575 12.41 49.35 -19.19
C MET A 575 13.77 49.44 -19.85
N ASP A 576 14.79 49.47 -19.02
CA ASP A 576 16.16 49.32 -19.50
C ASP A 576 16.48 47.87 -19.92
N SER A 577 17.60 47.66 -20.54
CA SER A 577 18.04 46.35 -21.05
C SER A 577 18.30 45.33 -19.88
N ARG A 578 18.65 45.79 -18.66
CA ARG A 578 18.87 44.95 -17.50
C ARG A 578 17.54 44.46 -16.92
N GLN A 579 16.55 45.31 -16.83
CA GLN A 579 15.19 45.00 -16.39
C GLN A 579 14.50 43.99 -17.35
N ARG A 580 14.65 44.18 -18.68
CA ARG A 580 14.12 43.24 -19.67
C ARG A 580 14.73 41.86 -19.55
N ARG A 581 16.05 41.74 -19.38
CA ARG A 581 16.75 40.48 -19.17
C ARG A 581 16.31 39.79 -17.91
N ALA A 582 16.20 40.52 -16.77
CA ALA A 582 15.74 39.95 -15.52
C ALA A 582 14.31 39.40 -15.62
N ARG A 583 13.39 40.12 -16.30
CA ARG A 583 12.03 39.62 -16.55
C ARG A 583 11.98 38.42 -17.48
N CYS A 584 12.86 38.32 -18.46
CA CYS A 584 12.99 37.14 -19.30
C CYS A 584 13.37 35.92 -18.43
N TRP A 585 14.42 36.07 -17.61
CA TRP A 585 14.84 35.01 -16.69
C TRP A 585 13.78 34.64 -15.66
N ALA A 586 13.01 35.60 -15.13
CA ALA A 586 11.87 35.33 -14.26
C ALA A 586 10.85 34.38 -14.92
N ARG A 587 10.55 34.60 -16.19
CA ARG A 587 9.62 33.73 -16.96
C ARG A 587 10.23 32.38 -17.28
N THR A 588 11.50 32.35 -17.69
CA THR A 588 12.21 31.10 -17.99
C THR A 588 12.27 30.19 -16.78
N VAL A 589 12.62 30.74 -15.58
CA VAL A 589 12.68 29.94 -14.37
C VAL A 589 11.30 29.44 -13.95
N CYS A 590 10.26 30.28 -14.04
CA CYS A 590 8.90 29.83 -13.75
C CYS A 590 8.42 28.75 -14.74
N ALA A 591 8.72 28.88 -16.04
CA ALA A 591 8.33 27.90 -17.04
C ALA A 591 9.02 26.56 -16.86
N LEU A 592 10.34 26.57 -16.60
CA LEU A 592 11.11 25.32 -16.38
C LEU A 592 10.66 24.60 -15.10
N ASN A 593 10.51 25.33 -14.00
CA ASN A 593 10.05 24.72 -12.75
C ASN A 593 8.61 24.24 -12.85
N LEU A 594 7.69 24.99 -13.46
CA LEU A 594 6.31 24.57 -13.65
C LEU A 594 6.24 23.30 -14.54
N ALA A 595 7.03 23.24 -15.62
CA ALA A 595 7.11 22.06 -16.47
C ALA A 595 7.63 20.85 -15.68
N PHE A 596 8.71 21.01 -14.91
CA PHE A 596 9.25 19.95 -14.07
C PHE A 596 8.17 19.41 -13.09
N TRP A 597 7.55 20.29 -12.31
CA TRP A 597 6.56 19.89 -11.33
C TRP A 597 5.34 19.21 -11.97
N SER A 598 4.82 19.76 -13.06
CA SER A 598 3.66 19.18 -13.77
C SER A 598 3.97 17.80 -14.32
N LEU A 599 5.14 17.62 -14.94
CA LEU A 599 5.55 16.34 -15.51
C LEU A 599 5.82 15.32 -14.42
N PHE A 600 6.50 15.71 -13.33
CA PHE A 600 6.82 14.81 -12.22
C PHE A 600 5.55 14.35 -11.49
N LEU A 601 4.68 15.29 -11.05
CA LEU A 601 3.43 14.96 -10.38
C LEU A 601 2.51 14.12 -11.27
N GLY A 602 2.41 14.44 -12.55
CA GLY A 602 1.66 13.64 -13.52
C GLY A 602 2.19 12.21 -13.62
N THR A 603 3.50 12.02 -13.58
CA THR A 603 4.13 10.69 -13.59
C THR A 603 3.80 9.90 -12.32
N VAL A 604 3.91 10.54 -11.15
CA VAL A 604 3.62 9.90 -9.85
C VAL A 604 2.14 9.51 -9.75
N ILE A 605 1.22 10.41 -10.10
CA ILE A 605 -0.23 10.14 -10.05
C ILE A 605 -0.61 9.01 -11.00
N TYR A 606 -0.06 9.02 -12.22
CA TYR A 606 -0.33 7.96 -13.19
C TYR A 606 0.24 6.61 -12.74
N GLY A 607 1.48 6.61 -12.22
CA GLY A 607 2.14 5.42 -11.71
C GLY A 607 1.45 4.80 -10.49
N ALA A 608 0.92 5.64 -9.58
CA ALA A 608 0.19 5.17 -8.41
C ALA A 608 -1.07 4.37 -8.76
N GLY A 609 -1.72 4.70 -9.90
CA GLY A 609 -2.88 3.94 -10.40
C GLY A 609 -2.54 2.76 -11.31
N HIS A 610 -1.25 2.56 -11.67
CA HIS A 610 -0.83 1.57 -12.65
C HIS A 610 0.59 1.08 -12.32
N LEU A 611 0.72 0.18 -11.34
CA LEU A 611 2.04 -0.28 -10.86
C LEU A 611 2.89 -0.89 -11.98
N GLY A 612 2.30 -1.58 -12.93
CA GLY A 612 3.02 -2.13 -14.09
C GLY A 612 3.73 -1.11 -14.99
N VAL A 613 3.43 0.20 -14.84
CA VAL A 613 4.16 1.28 -15.53
C VAL A 613 5.45 1.67 -14.79
N LEU A 614 5.52 1.38 -13.48
CA LEU A 614 6.67 1.68 -12.63
C LEU A 614 7.79 0.66 -12.84
N SER A 615 8.30 0.60 -14.07
CA SER A 615 9.30 -0.36 -14.52
C SER A 615 10.51 0.37 -15.09
N GLN A 616 11.57 -0.39 -15.39
CA GLN A 616 12.77 0.16 -16.04
C GLN A 616 12.46 0.92 -17.33
N SER A 617 11.36 0.62 -18.01
CA SER A 617 10.91 1.33 -19.22
C SER A 617 10.58 2.81 -18.95
N LEU A 618 10.28 3.19 -17.72
CA LEU A 618 10.02 4.57 -17.31
C LEU A 618 11.33 5.39 -17.14
N ASN A 619 12.47 4.75 -17.00
CA ASN A 619 13.75 5.43 -16.72
C ASN A 619 14.12 6.55 -17.71
N PRO A 620 14.02 6.40 -19.05
CA PRO A 620 14.33 7.47 -19.97
C PRO A 620 13.44 8.70 -19.78
N TRP A 621 12.15 8.48 -19.48
CA TRP A 621 11.21 9.55 -19.19
C TRP A 621 11.56 10.27 -17.88
N LEU A 622 11.85 9.54 -16.81
CA LEU A 622 12.27 10.13 -15.53
C LEU A 622 13.56 10.94 -15.69
N ARG A 623 14.54 10.45 -16.47
CA ARG A 623 15.76 11.20 -16.80
C ARG A 623 15.47 12.50 -17.54
N PHE A 624 14.55 12.47 -18.48
CA PHE A 624 14.11 13.68 -19.18
C PHE A 624 13.48 14.69 -18.22
N VAL A 625 12.58 14.24 -17.32
CA VAL A 625 11.96 15.11 -16.31
C VAL A 625 13.01 15.68 -15.36
N GLN A 626 13.94 14.85 -14.89
CA GLN A 626 15.04 15.28 -14.04
C GLN A 626 15.95 16.32 -14.74
N ALA A 627 16.23 16.16 -16.02
CA ALA A 627 17.01 17.14 -16.77
C ALA A 627 16.34 18.51 -16.80
N ILE A 628 15.01 18.57 -16.97
CA ILE A 628 14.23 19.82 -16.85
C ILE A 628 14.36 20.40 -15.43
N GLY A 629 14.30 19.57 -14.39
CA GLY A 629 14.48 19.99 -13.00
C GLY A 629 15.85 20.61 -12.74
N TRP A 630 16.93 19.98 -13.24
CA TRP A 630 18.28 20.54 -13.13
C TRP A 630 18.43 21.87 -13.87
N LEU A 631 17.85 21.98 -15.08
CA LEU A 631 17.78 23.26 -15.81
C LEU A 631 17.02 24.31 -15.01
N GLY A 632 15.95 23.94 -14.32
CA GLY A 632 15.19 24.80 -13.41
C GLY A 632 16.05 25.34 -12.24
N ILE A 633 16.87 24.47 -11.62
CA ILE A 633 17.81 24.89 -10.56
C ILE A 633 18.84 25.88 -11.09
N VAL A 634 19.47 25.60 -12.23
CA VAL A 634 20.44 26.51 -12.86
C VAL A 634 19.77 27.85 -13.21
N ALA A 635 18.57 27.83 -13.78
CA ALA A 635 17.80 29.03 -14.08
C ALA A 635 17.45 29.82 -12.80
N THR A 636 17.19 29.14 -11.69
CA THR A 636 16.95 29.75 -10.38
C THR A 636 18.16 30.58 -9.94
N VAL A 637 19.35 29.99 -9.98
CA VAL A 637 20.61 30.72 -9.63
C VAL A 637 20.79 31.96 -10.52
N ILE A 638 20.61 31.81 -11.82
CA ILE A 638 20.74 32.93 -12.76
C ILE A 638 19.69 34.01 -12.47
N ALA A 639 18.44 33.65 -12.22
CA ALA A 639 17.38 34.60 -11.89
C ALA A 639 17.69 35.38 -10.63
N ILE A 640 18.15 34.71 -9.55
CA ILE A 640 18.56 35.35 -8.30
C ILE A 640 19.67 36.37 -8.56
N LEU A 641 20.74 36.00 -9.27
CA LEU A 641 21.84 36.88 -9.61
C LEU A 641 21.39 38.11 -10.42
N LYS A 642 20.42 37.94 -11.35
CA LYS A 642 19.86 39.07 -12.12
C LYS A 642 19.03 39.99 -11.24
N PHE A 643 18.26 39.47 -10.30
CA PHE A 643 17.46 40.29 -9.35
C PHE A 643 18.34 41.05 -8.38
N LEU A 644 19.40 40.42 -7.86
CA LEU A 644 20.37 41.10 -6.99
C LEU A 644 21.01 42.30 -7.69
N ARG A 645 21.33 42.20 -8.98
CA ARG A 645 21.88 43.31 -9.77
C ARG A 645 20.90 44.46 -10.05
N LEU A 646 19.60 44.24 -9.77
CA LEU A 646 18.57 45.28 -9.88
C LEU A 646 18.28 46.02 -8.58
N ARG A 647 18.87 45.64 -7.44
CA ARG A 647 18.57 46.25 -6.12
C ARG A 647 18.78 47.75 -6.09
N GLY A 648 19.78 48.29 -6.81
CA GLY A 648 20.10 49.73 -6.87
C GLY A 648 19.37 50.54 -7.97
N ALA A 649 18.50 49.88 -8.80
CA ALA A 649 17.84 50.58 -9.88
C ALA A 649 16.72 51.49 -9.35
N SER A 650 16.80 52.81 -9.67
CA SER A 650 15.78 53.80 -9.34
C SER A 650 14.52 53.66 -10.20
N GLY A 651 13.39 54.17 -9.75
CA GLY A 651 12.13 54.23 -10.52
C GLY A 651 11.38 52.91 -10.64
N ARG A 652 11.74 51.85 -9.90
CA ARG A 652 11.04 50.55 -9.93
C ARG A 652 9.80 50.57 -9.06
N TRP A 653 8.67 50.16 -9.64
CA TRP A 653 7.43 50.01 -8.91
C TRP A 653 7.55 48.93 -7.80
N TRP A 654 7.08 49.27 -6.62
CA TRP A 654 7.21 48.41 -5.43
C TRP A 654 6.66 47.01 -5.63
N TRP A 655 5.52 46.84 -6.37
CA TRP A 655 4.94 45.54 -6.67
C TRP A 655 5.89 44.65 -7.48
N SER A 656 6.67 45.23 -8.39
CA SER A 656 7.69 44.46 -9.14
C SER A 656 8.77 43.89 -8.23
N LYS A 657 9.12 44.59 -7.14
CA LYS A 657 10.09 44.12 -6.15
C LYS A 657 9.49 42.94 -5.34
N ILE A 658 8.24 43.06 -4.89
CA ILE A 658 7.52 42.01 -4.16
C ILE A 658 7.39 40.75 -5.05
N HIS A 659 7.01 40.90 -6.31
CA HIS A 659 6.89 39.80 -7.23
C HIS A 659 8.22 39.06 -7.45
N GLU A 660 9.35 39.77 -7.57
CA GLU A 660 10.68 39.15 -7.63
C GLU A 660 11.03 38.38 -6.35
N ILE A 661 10.69 38.93 -5.18
CA ILE A 661 10.90 38.27 -3.88
C ILE A 661 10.05 36.97 -3.82
N LEU A 662 8.78 37.04 -4.24
CA LEU A 662 7.91 35.85 -4.30
C LEU A 662 8.46 34.77 -5.23
N ILE A 663 8.96 35.14 -6.41
CA ILE A 663 9.59 34.17 -7.35
C ILE A 663 10.83 33.57 -6.69
N VAL A 664 11.70 34.36 -6.09
CA VAL A 664 12.91 33.85 -5.43
C VAL A 664 12.53 32.89 -4.29
N PHE A 665 11.56 33.27 -3.47
CA PHE A 665 11.10 32.42 -2.37
C PHE A 665 10.49 31.11 -2.88
N ALA A 666 9.63 31.17 -3.90
CA ALA A 666 9.06 29.97 -4.54
C ALA A 666 10.14 29.07 -5.16
N CYS A 667 11.17 29.65 -5.79
CA CYS A 667 12.29 28.90 -6.34
C CYS A 667 13.11 28.21 -5.24
N LEU A 668 13.46 28.92 -4.16
CA LEU A 668 14.22 28.35 -3.03
C LEU A 668 13.41 27.24 -2.33
N LEU A 669 12.12 27.48 -2.11
CA LEU A 669 11.22 26.49 -1.54
C LEU A 669 11.09 25.26 -2.47
N SER A 670 11.00 25.47 -3.79
CA SER A 670 11.00 24.39 -4.77
C SER A 670 12.28 23.57 -4.72
N VAL A 671 13.45 24.21 -4.66
CA VAL A 671 14.74 23.53 -4.53
C VAL A 671 14.79 22.70 -3.24
N TRP A 672 14.30 23.27 -2.13
CA TRP A 672 14.27 22.57 -0.84
C TRP A 672 13.35 21.34 -0.90
N VAL A 673 12.10 21.48 -1.40
CA VAL A 673 11.17 20.35 -1.51
C VAL A 673 11.76 19.25 -2.41
N VAL A 674 12.30 19.63 -3.57
CA VAL A 674 12.92 18.70 -4.52
C VAL A 674 14.11 17.95 -3.93
N TRP A 675 14.95 18.65 -3.15
CA TRP A 675 16.06 18.04 -2.43
C TRP A 675 15.58 17.11 -1.32
N PHE A 676 14.65 17.57 -0.49
CA PHE A 676 14.10 16.83 0.64
C PHE A 676 13.38 15.54 0.20
N THR A 677 12.70 15.57 -0.94
CA THR A 677 11.97 14.42 -1.49
C THR A 677 12.75 13.62 -2.51
N HIS A 678 14.07 13.86 -2.66
CA HIS A 678 14.97 13.12 -3.56
C HIS A 678 14.55 13.09 -5.04
N MET A 679 13.71 14.02 -5.51
CA MET A 679 13.15 14.00 -6.88
C MET A 679 14.21 14.09 -7.98
N LEU A 680 15.38 14.68 -7.71
CA LEU A 680 16.52 14.78 -8.63
C LEU A 680 17.65 13.81 -8.28
N SER A 681 17.40 12.78 -7.50
CA SER A 681 18.39 11.72 -7.23
C SER A 681 18.86 11.08 -8.55
N PHE A 682 20.17 10.92 -8.71
CA PHE A 682 20.75 10.19 -9.84
C PHE A 682 20.43 8.70 -9.79
N SER A 683 20.10 8.16 -8.65
CA SER A 683 19.59 6.80 -8.52
C SER A 683 18.12 6.76 -8.94
N LEU A 684 17.79 5.93 -9.94
CA LEU A 684 16.40 5.62 -10.30
C LEU A 684 15.94 4.33 -9.59
N ARG A 685 16.36 4.15 -8.37
CA ARG A 685 15.77 3.16 -7.46
C ARG A 685 14.50 3.77 -6.89
N TYR A 686 13.38 3.06 -6.98
CA TYR A 686 12.08 3.50 -6.44
C TYR A 686 11.16 2.31 -6.20
#